data_019f184ee0be5d7074bc60b3abed448b
#
_entry.id   019f184ee0be5d7074bc60b3abed448b
#
_cell.length_a   1.000
_cell.length_b   1.000
_cell.length_c   1.000
_cell.angle_alpha   90.00
_cell.angle_beta   90.00
_cell.angle_gamma   90.00
#
_symmetry.space_group_name_H-M   'P 1'
#
loop_
_entity.id
_entity.type
_entity.pdbx_description
1 polymer ?
#
loop_
_entity_poly.entity_id
_entity_poly.type
_entity_poly.pdbx_seq_one_letter_code
_entity_poly.pdbx_strand_id
1 'polypeptide(L)'
;MLVDLFESNFTWKICDCDQVLTAGYVNELILNTSVDVIIGPPCVTSAIVAGYAPAFYNIPIYLWGATMASSLNDQTVYPTLVNINSNTKMLSLAIQAVLTQFNWFEVSLIYVPDNVRKMGLFFPQDFETVISNNSNFTIVYRQQMDSTSKSMKDTLLQLQNRSRIVVAAFDTLQDRRTFLLALYDLGIAKSNEYVFIIGQLRNLGIDINNQSDGRDNDALMASRRVIIVDLEDQSNDQINAFMQKVSSMFGAPPFNCKDECMGAINERIPCSYAISLHDATYAYFLSLNKTAEKYGYLSVNLARNGSLINNMSEGEFSGQTGRVILDKTGNRQPNFYVTILDASDQPTVIMNISIVLGVIVRGKRPLYKPICGYTGTECPQNITTYILIGVGLVLLLLVATLGGIGYAVREKLKEKERLTRECLIPFGELKNIKELKSNEDMRSLEANKSLKSLQISQSGSTKLTSMDDKKLETENYAHFLYNREVVFAIKYQVRVRIFNEDFVLLRKIRQLDHDNLNKFCGLCVDAPILYAIWKHCQRGSLKDLIAKEQYVGDSFVMFTLMRDIASGLIALHGSFVGAHGMLSSENCLINDRWQVKISDFGLNMIRESQPMSKRKLLWTAPELLRENNRKGTKEGDVYSFAIICCELVNRETVWNGVEREDDVDGIVAANVDRDTPEPV
;
A
#
# COMPACT_ATOMS: atom_id res chain seq x y z
N MET A 1 -50.27 -26.03 28.39
CA MET A 1 -51.39 -27.01 28.31
C MET A 1 -51.02 -28.43 28.76
N LEU A 2 -49.76 -28.92 28.70
CA LEU A 2 -49.35 -30.22 29.24
C LEU A 2 -48.90 -30.19 30.69
N VAL A 3 -48.51 -29.00 31.23
CA VAL A 3 -48.06 -28.82 32.63
C VAL A 3 -49.20 -29.08 33.65
N ASP A 4 -50.46 -28.92 33.27
CA ASP A 4 -51.61 -29.19 34.13
C ASP A 4 -51.86 -30.73 34.34
N LEU A 5 -51.06 -31.58 33.70
CA LEU A 5 -51.19 -33.05 33.77
C LEU A 5 -50.15 -33.71 34.70
N PHE A 6 -49.24 -32.98 35.29
CA PHE A 6 -48.19 -33.50 36.16
C PHE A 6 -48.31 -32.98 37.58
N GLU A 7 -48.49 -33.89 38.54
CA GLU A 7 -48.28 -33.59 39.96
C GLU A 7 -46.78 -33.36 40.20
N SER A 8 -46.38 -32.14 40.52
CA SER A 8 -45.01 -31.79 40.86
C SER A 8 -44.80 -31.88 42.36
N ASN A 9 -43.99 -32.83 42.79
CA ASN A 9 -43.57 -32.95 44.18
C ASN A 9 -42.19 -32.31 44.36
N PHE A 10 -42.13 -31.31 45.27
CA PHE A 10 -40.88 -30.65 45.58
C PHE A 10 -40.30 -31.15 46.90
N THR A 11 -39.00 -31.46 46.89
CA THR A 11 -38.22 -31.71 48.12
C THR A 11 -37.02 -30.76 48.08
N TRP A 12 -36.54 -30.33 49.24
CA TRP A 12 -35.41 -29.42 49.35
C TRP A 12 -34.39 -29.84 50.40
N LYS A 13 -33.15 -29.45 50.22
CA LYS A 13 -32.02 -29.59 51.12
C LYS A 13 -31.35 -28.26 51.32
N ILE A 14 -30.95 -27.92 52.53
CA ILE A 14 -30.23 -26.68 52.85
C ILE A 14 -28.75 -27.02 52.92
N CYS A 15 -27.95 -26.48 52.06
CA CYS A 15 -26.49 -26.76 51.95
C CYS A 15 -25.59 -25.58 52.38
N ASP A 16 -26.13 -24.42 52.71
CA ASP A 16 -25.41 -23.22 53.20
C ASP A 16 -24.16 -22.87 52.38
N CYS A 17 -24.20 -23.07 51.09
CA CYS A 17 -23.05 -22.92 50.18
C CYS A 17 -21.83 -23.82 50.51
N ASP A 18 -21.99 -24.81 51.36
CA ASP A 18 -20.96 -25.79 51.69
C ASP A 18 -20.88 -26.88 50.55
N GLN A 19 -19.66 -27.09 50.09
CA GLN A 19 -19.40 -28.00 48.96
C GLN A 19 -19.58 -29.47 49.34
N VAL A 20 -19.21 -29.82 50.57
CA VAL A 20 -19.29 -31.24 51.04
C VAL A 20 -20.74 -31.62 51.29
N LEU A 21 -21.49 -30.78 51.96
CA LEU A 21 -22.93 -30.97 52.19
C LEU A 21 -23.69 -31.02 50.84
N THR A 22 -23.31 -30.14 49.89
CA THR A 22 -23.91 -30.11 48.56
C THR A 22 -23.68 -31.43 47.83
N ALA A 23 -22.43 -31.94 47.78
CA ALA A 23 -22.13 -33.21 47.15
C ALA A 23 -22.92 -34.39 47.77
N GLY A 24 -23.01 -34.40 49.10
CA GLY A 24 -23.79 -35.41 49.81
C GLY A 24 -25.30 -35.37 49.49
N TYR A 25 -25.89 -34.19 49.57
CA TYR A 25 -27.32 -34.01 49.30
C TYR A 25 -27.71 -34.25 47.84
N VAL A 26 -26.88 -33.87 46.88
CA VAL A 26 -27.09 -34.16 45.45
C VAL A 26 -27.13 -35.68 45.22
N ASN A 27 -26.21 -36.45 45.80
CA ASN A 27 -26.20 -37.90 45.71
C ASN A 27 -27.43 -38.51 46.41
N GLU A 28 -27.81 -38.03 47.60
CA GLU A 28 -28.99 -38.47 48.33
C GLU A 28 -30.27 -38.24 47.51
N LEU A 29 -30.43 -37.07 46.89
CA LEU A 29 -31.57 -36.75 46.03
C LEU A 29 -31.65 -37.68 44.80
N ILE A 30 -30.51 -37.99 44.18
CA ILE A 30 -30.47 -38.85 43.00
C ILE A 30 -30.75 -40.33 43.36
N LEU A 31 -30.09 -40.83 44.40
CA LEU A 31 -30.07 -42.28 44.71
C LEU A 31 -31.23 -42.70 45.62
N ASN A 32 -31.53 -41.91 46.67
CA ASN A 32 -32.53 -42.28 47.66
C ASN A 32 -33.93 -41.71 47.34
N THR A 33 -33.97 -40.45 46.85
CA THR A 33 -35.25 -39.79 46.53
C THR A 33 -35.68 -40.01 45.07
N SER A 34 -34.73 -40.38 44.20
CA SER A 34 -34.97 -40.62 42.77
C SER A 34 -35.60 -39.42 42.06
N VAL A 35 -35.08 -38.20 42.30
CA VAL A 35 -35.56 -36.94 41.69
C VAL A 35 -35.42 -36.93 40.18
N ASP A 36 -36.34 -36.26 39.48
CA ASP A 36 -36.32 -36.11 38.02
C ASP A 36 -35.39 -34.96 37.57
N VAL A 37 -35.22 -33.95 38.43
CA VAL A 37 -34.37 -32.77 38.17
C VAL A 37 -33.84 -32.23 39.47
N ILE A 38 -32.67 -31.59 39.41
CA ILE A 38 -32.10 -30.80 40.49
C ILE A 38 -32.14 -29.32 40.08
N ILE A 39 -32.75 -28.48 40.91
CA ILE A 39 -32.83 -27.05 40.71
C ILE A 39 -31.97 -26.33 41.76
N GLY A 40 -30.78 -25.91 41.35
CA GLY A 40 -29.78 -25.34 42.23
C GLY A 40 -28.48 -26.13 42.27
N PRO A 41 -27.58 -25.83 43.20
CA PRO A 41 -27.61 -24.81 44.26
C PRO A 41 -27.36 -23.38 43.74
N PRO A 42 -27.65 -22.33 44.54
CA PRO A 42 -27.48 -20.93 44.13
C PRO A 42 -26.05 -20.39 44.23
N CYS A 43 -25.16 -21.12 44.90
CA CYS A 43 -23.79 -20.66 45.15
C CYS A 43 -22.81 -21.29 44.13
N VAL A 44 -21.92 -20.50 43.57
CA VAL A 44 -21.04 -20.91 42.48
C VAL A 44 -20.16 -22.13 42.84
N THR A 45 -19.54 -22.13 44.03
CA THR A 45 -18.68 -23.25 44.45
C THR A 45 -19.41 -24.52 44.70
N SER A 46 -20.59 -24.43 45.28
CA SER A 46 -21.51 -25.56 45.45
C SER A 46 -22.06 -26.03 44.10
N ALA A 47 -22.35 -25.14 43.19
CA ALA A 47 -22.81 -25.46 41.83
C ALA A 47 -21.77 -26.27 41.02
N ILE A 48 -20.50 -25.92 41.14
CA ILE A 48 -19.39 -26.66 40.51
C ILE A 48 -19.36 -28.10 40.99
N VAL A 49 -19.47 -28.31 42.28
CA VAL A 49 -19.49 -29.68 42.85
C VAL A 49 -20.81 -30.43 42.56
N ALA A 50 -21.96 -29.70 42.64
CA ALA A 50 -23.26 -30.27 42.38
C ALA A 50 -23.42 -30.84 40.97
N GLY A 51 -22.73 -30.27 39.98
CA GLY A 51 -22.83 -30.68 38.58
C GLY A 51 -22.25 -32.07 38.27
N TYR A 52 -21.31 -32.57 39.06
CA TYR A 52 -20.63 -33.86 38.76
C TYR A 52 -21.54 -35.10 38.85
N ALA A 53 -22.32 -35.22 39.92
CA ALA A 53 -23.21 -36.39 40.07
C ALA A 53 -24.33 -36.40 39.02
N PRO A 54 -25.06 -35.32 38.75
CA PRO A 54 -26.00 -35.25 37.65
C PRO A 54 -25.39 -35.58 36.29
N ALA A 55 -24.17 -35.12 36.01
CA ALA A 55 -23.44 -35.47 34.78
C ALA A 55 -23.20 -36.98 34.69
N PHE A 56 -22.79 -37.63 35.80
CA PHE A 56 -22.54 -39.08 35.87
C PHE A 56 -23.80 -39.92 35.72
N TYR A 57 -24.87 -39.53 36.41
CA TYR A 57 -26.16 -40.26 36.39
C TYR A 57 -27.11 -39.82 35.26
N ASN A 58 -26.67 -38.85 34.43
CA ASN A 58 -27.47 -38.25 33.35
C ASN A 58 -28.82 -37.67 33.83
N ILE A 59 -28.81 -36.92 34.95
CA ILE A 59 -29.94 -36.22 35.51
C ILE A 59 -29.84 -34.72 35.13
N PRO A 60 -30.93 -34.06 34.72
CA PRO A 60 -30.90 -32.64 34.44
C PRO A 60 -30.68 -31.82 35.70
N ILE A 61 -29.83 -30.78 35.60
CA ILE A 61 -29.58 -29.82 36.66
C ILE A 61 -29.72 -28.41 36.13
N TYR A 62 -30.54 -27.58 36.80
CA TYR A 62 -30.79 -26.19 36.46
C TYR A 62 -30.26 -25.28 37.54
N LEU A 63 -29.33 -24.44 37.18
CA LEU A 63 -28.68 -23.53 38.12
C LEU A 63 -29.38 -22.16 38.18
N TRP A 64 -29.42 -21.58 39.38
CA TRP A 64 -29.94 -20.25 39.68
C TRP A 64 -29.03 -19.56 40.67
N GLY A 65 -29.27 -18.25 40.95
CA GLY A 65 -28.52 -17.50 41.96
C GLY A 65 -27.19 -16.96 41.48
N ALA A 66 -26.14 -17.09 42.28
CA ALA A 66 -24.82 -16.55 42.00
C ALA A 66 -23.91 -17.54 41.28
N THR A 67 -24.38 -18.18 40.20
CA THR A 67 -23.68 -19.25 39.47
C THR A 67 -22.91 -18.67 38.25
N MET A 68 -22.01 -17.71 38.50
CA MET A 68 -21.38 -16.89 37.46
C MET A 68 -20.05 -17.42 36.93
N ALA A 69 -19.54 -18.57 37.40
CA ALA A 69 -18.30 -19.15 36.90
C ALA A 69 -18.43 -19.66 35.47
N SER A 70 -17.55 -19.26 34.59
CA SER A 70 -17.52 -19.71 33.18
C SER A 70 -17.23 -21.19 33.03
N SER A 71 -16.58 -21.83 34.01
CA SER A 71 -16.30 -23.26 34.01
C SER A 71 -17.56 -24.11 34.02
N LEU A 72 -18.69 -23.60 34.54
CA LEU A 72 -19.99 -24.27 34.50
C LEU A 72 -20.57 -24.44 33.08
N ASN A 73 -20.04 -23.73 32.11
CA ASN A 73 -20.43 -23.80 30.71
C ASN A 73 -19.71 -24.90 29.93
N ASP A 74 -18.78 -25.63 30.55
CA ASP A 74 -18.05 -26.72 29.91
C ASP A 74 -18.93 -27.99 29.78
N GLN A 75 -19.46 -28.19 28.59
CA GLN A 75 -20.32 -29.35 28.28
C GLN A 75 -19.60 -30.69 28.32
N THR A 76 -18.25 -30.71 28.29
CA THR A 76 -17.46 -31.94 28.46
C THR A 76 -17.49 -32.43 29.90
N VAL A 77 -17.62 -31.48 30.83
CA VAL A 77 -17.68 -31.73 32.27
C VAL A 77 -19.14 -31.80 32.77
N TYR A 78 -19.99 -30.94 32.25
CA TYR A 78 -21.36 -30.73 32.72
C TYR A 78 -22.41 -30.90 31.59
N PRO A 79 -22.54 -32.08 30.94
CA PRO A 79 -23.39 -32.26 29.77
C PRO A 79 -24.89 -32.17 30.06
N THR A 80 -25.29 -32.19 31.33
CA THR A 80 -26.70 -32.19 31.78
C THR A 80 -27.10 -30.87 32.46
N LEU A 81 -26.18 -29.90 32.48
CA LEU A 81 -26.33 -28.64 33.22
C LEU A 81 -26.90 -27.54 32.34
N VAL A 82 -27.95 -26.88 32.82
CA VAL A 82 -28.49 -25.65 32.26
C VAL A 82 -28.24 -24.50 33.23
N ASN A 83 -27.56 -23.44 32.76
CA ASN A 83 -27.30 -22.25 33.58
C ASN A 83 -28.08 -21.06 33.03
N ILE A 84 -29.12 -20.64 33.76
CA ILE A 84 -29.95 -19.50 33.39
C ILE A 84 -29.35 -18.16 33.77
N ASN A 85 -28.21 -18.15 34.44
CA ASN A 85 -27.51 -16.92 34.82
C ASN A 85 -26.37 -16.58 33.82
N SER A 86 -26.08 -15.31 33.69
CA SER A 86 -24.91 -14.84 32.99
C SER A 86 -23.64 -15.20 33.74
N ASN A 87 -22.56 -15.42 33.02
CA ASN A 87 -21.25 -15.68 33.60
C ASN A 87 -20.24 -14.54 33.33
N THR A 88 -19.13 -14.62 34.05
CA THR A 88 -18.05 -13.62 34.00
C THR A 88 -17.36 -13.56 32.65
N LYS A 89 -17.34 -14.64 31.86
CA LYS A 89 -16.81 -14.63 30.50
C LYS A 89 -17.67 -13.79 29.54
N MET A 90 -19.01 -13.89 29.65
CA MET A 90 -19.92 -13.06 28.85
C MET A 90 -19.80 -11.59 29.19
N LEU A 91 -19.66 -11.26 30.48
CA LEU A 91 -19.37 -9.90 30.93
C LEU A 91 -18.02 -9.38 30.38
N SER A 92 -17.00 -10.23 30.38
CA SER A 92 -15.69 -9.91 29.82
C SER A 92 -15.75 -9.61 28.32
N LEU A 93 -16.52 -10.38 27.55
CA LEU A 93 -16.78 -10.13 26.14
C LEU A 93 -17.55 -8.82 25.91
N ALA A 94 -18.54 -8.52 26.77
CA ALA A 94 -19.25 -7.25 26.70
C ALA A 94 -18.31 -6.06 26.96
N ILE A 95 -17.45 -6.14 27.98
CA ILE A 95 -16.45 -5.11 28.26
C ILE A 95 -15.46 -5.00 27.09
N GLN A 96 -14.98 -6.11 26.51
CA GLN A 96 -14.13 -6.08 25.31
C GLN A 96 -14.82 -5.35 24.15
N ALA A 97 -16.14 -5.55 23.96
CA ALA A 97 -16.90 -4.83 22.95
C ALA A 97 -16.92 -3.30 23.21
N VAL A 98 -17.08 -2.89 24.46
CA VAL A 98 -16.96 -1.46 24.86
C VAL A 98 -15.56 -0.93 24.55
N LEU A 99 -14.52 -1.65 24.95
CA LEU A 99 -13.13 -1.26 24.71
C LEU A 99 -12.83 -1.15 23.21
N THR A 100 -13.30 -2.10 22.42
CA THR A 100 -13.17 -2.09 20.95
C THR A 100 -13.86 -0.88 20.34
N GLN A 101 -15.08 -0.60 20.77
CA GLN A 101 -15.88 0.50 20.25
C GLN A 101 -15.22 1.86 20.46
N PHE A 102 -14.53 2.02 21.59
CA PHE A 102 -13.81 3.24 21.91
C PHE A 102 -12.34 3.24 21.50
N ASN A 103 -11.83 2.17 20.87
CA ASN A 103 -10.42 1.94 20.53
C ASN A 103 -9.50 2.08 21.77
N TRP A 104 -9.92 1.51 22.90
CA TRP A 104 -9.16 1.47 24.14
C TRP A 104 -8.42 0.14 24.26
N PHE A 105 -7.23 0.09 23.70
CA PHE A 105 -6.48 -1.16 23.57
C PHE A 105 -5.51 -1.44 24.73
N GLU A 106 -5.12 -0.43 25.50
CA GLU A 106 -4.30 -0.55 26.70
C GLU A 106 -5.17 -0.31 27.93
N VAL A 107 -5.33 -1.31 28.76
CA VAL A 107 -6.23 -1.28 29.91
C VAL A 107 -5.56 -1.78 31.18
N SER A 108 -6.03 -1.32 32.32
CA SER A 108 -5.69 -1.89 33.62
C SER A 108 -6.84 -2.67 34.20
N LEU A 109 -6.53 -3.72 34.95
CA LEU A 109 -7.46 -4.57 35.65
C LEU A 109 -7.22 -4.48 37.15
N ILE A 110 -8.24 -4.03 37.89
CA ILE A 110 -8.21 -3.97 39.36
C ILE A 110 -9.43 -4.65 39.94
N TYR A 111 -9.27 -5.33 41.05
CA TYR A 111 -10.41 -6.06 41.65
C TYR A 111 -10.25 -6.27 43.16
N VAL A 112 -11.38 -6.44 43.83
CA VAL A 112 -11.46 -6.82 45.25
C VAL A 112 -12.09 -8.23 45.29
N PRO A 113 -11.38 -9.27 45.71
CA PRO A 113 -11.97 -10.60 45.85
C PRO A 113 -12.88 -10.67 47.08
N ASP A 114 -14.05 -11.25 46.89
CA ASP A 114 -14.95 -11.61 47.98
C ASP A 114 -15.05 -13.11 48.14
N ASN A 115 -15.02 -13.59 49.39
CA ASN A 115 -15.08 -15.01 49.68
C ASN A 115 -16.48 -15.60 49.53
N VAL A 116 -17.51 -14.78 49.55
CA VAL A 116 -18.91 -15.23 49.47
C VAL A 116 -19.43 -15.25 48.04
N ARG A 117 -19.26 -14.14 47.32
CA ARG A 117 -19.84 -13.94 45.99
C ARG A 117 -18.93 -14.32 44.84
N LYS A 118 -17.61 -14.22 45.07
CA LYS A 118 -16.51 -14.73 44.21
C LYS A 118 -16.47 -14.17 42.78
N MET A 119 -17.16 -13.08 42.46
CA MET A 119 -17.02 -12.42 41.16
C MET A 119 -15.58 -11.91 40.99
N GLY A 120 -15.03 -11.27 42.03
CA GLY A 120 -13.63 -10.83 42.04
C GLY A 120 -12.59 -11.93 41.93
N LEU A 121 -13.01 -13.23 42.01
CA LEU A 121 -12.15 -14.38 41.75
C LEU A 121 -12.25 -14.86 40.30
N PHE A 122 -13.46 -14.99 39.74
CA PHE A 122 -13.68 -15.57 38.41
C PHE A 122 -13.52 -14.54 37.28
N PHE A 123 -14.03 -13.33 37.48
CA PHE A 123 -13.99 -12.28 36.46
C PHE A 123 -12.56 -11.91 36.00
N PRO A 124 -11.56 -11.72 36.87
CA PRO A 124 -10.22 -11.40 36.42
C PRO A 124 -9.60 -12.45 35.51
N GLN A 125 -9.82 -13.74 35.80
CA GLN A 125 -9.30 -14.85 34.99
C GLN A 125 -9.97 -14.90 33.61
N ASP A 126 -11.29 -14.77 33.57
CA ASP A 126 -12.05 -14.75 32.34
C ASP A 126 -11.73 -13.52 31.49
N PHE A 127 -11.58 -12.33 32.11
CA PHE A 127 -11.24 -11.12 31.43
C PHE A 127 -9.84 -11.19 30.82
N GLU A 128 -8.85 -11.69 31.57
CA GLU A 128 -7.51 -11.94 31.05
C GLU A 128 -7.52 -12.90 29.85
N THR A 129 -8.29 -13.98 29.95
CA THR A 129 -8.44 -14.95 28.87
C THR A 129 -9.07 -14.31 27.61
N VAL A 130 -10.13 -13.54 27.79
CA VAL A 130 -10.83 -12.87 26.67
C VAL A 130 -9.94 -11.81 26.02
N ILE A 131 -9.23 -11.01 26.80
CA ILE A 131 -8.33 -9.97 26.30
C ILE A 131 -7.11 -10.58 25.59
N SER A 132 -6.48 -11.62 26.16
CA SER A 132 -5.29 -12.25 25.58
C SER A 132 -5.57 -12.99 24.27
N ASN A 133 -6.81 -13.42 24.04
CA ASN A 133 -7.23 -14.02 22.77
C ASN A 133 -7.30 -13.02 21.60
N ASN A 134 -7.18 -11.73 21.87
CA ASN A 134 -7.18 -10.68 20.87
C ASN A 134 -5.89 -9.86 20.97
N SER A 135 -5.00 -10.04 20.01
CA SER A 135 -3.65 -9.43 19.96
C SER A 135 -3.63 -7.89 19.98
N ASN A 136 -4.78 -7.25 19.75
CA ASN A 136 -4.86 -5.79 19.78
C ASN A 136 -4.88 -5.23 21.20
N PHE A 137 -5.22 -6.05 22.20
CA PHE A 137 -5.37 -5.59 23.58
C PHE A 137 -4.17 -5.96 24.45
N THR A 138 -3.88 -5.08 25.41
CA THR A 138 -2.83 -5.30 26.41
C THR A 138 -3.30 -4.87 27.79
N ILE A 139 -3.13 -5.77 28.76
CA ILE A 139 -3.34 -5.41 30.18
C ILE A 139 -2.00 -4.89 30.70
N VAL A 140 -1.92 -3.55 30.84
CA VAL A 140 -0.67 -2.86 31.25
C VAL A 140 -0.45 -2.88 32.76
N TYR A 141 -1.50 -3.11 33.55
CA TYR A 141 -1.42 -3.22 35.01
C TYR A 141 -2.53 -4.10 35.55
N ARG A 142 -2.19 -5.01 36.46
CA ARG A 142 -3.13 -5.90 37.15
C ARG A 142 -2.88 -5.84 38.64
N GLN A 143 -3.92 -5.56 39.42
CA GLN A 143 -3.78 -5.48 40.88
C GLN A 143 -5.03 -5.99 41.59
N GLN A 144 -4.81 -6.90 42.53
CA GLN A 144 -5.78 -7.25 43.55
C GLN A 144 -5.69 -6.22 44.67
N MET A 145 -6.84 -5.74 45.15
CA MET A 145 -6.97 -4.79 46.26
C MET A 145 -7.67 -5.45 47.43
N ASP A 146 -7.45 -4.91 48.60
CA ASP A 146 -8.26 -5.19 49.78
C ASP A 146 -9.42 -4.18 49.91
N SER A 147 -10.44 -4.52 50.67
CA SER A 147 -11.61 -3.63 50.92
C SER A 147 -11.29 -2.34 51.69
N THR A 148 -10.00 -2.09 52.00
CA THR A 148 -9.58 -0.91 52.78
C THR A 148 -9.33 0.29 51.87
N SER A 149 -9.72 1.48 52.32
CA SER A 149 -9.46 2.76 51.62
C SER A 149 -7.97 2.97 51.33
N LYS A 150 -7.06 2.48 52.17
CA LYS A 150 -5.62 2.58 52.00
C LYS A 150 -5.14 1.75 50.79
N SER A 151 -5.52 0.47 50.72
CA SER A 151 -5.15 -0.41 49.61
C SER A 151 -5.64 0.13 48.27
N MET A 152 -6.86 0.66 48.22
CA MET A 152 -7.43 1.25 47.00
C MET A 152 -6.67 2.53 46.58
N LYS A 153 -6.34 3.43 47.55
CA LYS A 153 -5.56 4.65 47.26
C LYS A 153 -4.14 4.31 46.75
N ASP A 154 -3.46 3.38 47.38
CA ASP A 154 -2.11 2.95 46.98
C ASP A 154 -2.11 2.35 45.54
N THR A 155 -3.14 1.54 45.21
CA THR A 155 -3.35 1.02 43.87
C THR A 155 -3.60 2.13 42.86
N LEU A 156 -4.46 3.10 43.19
CA LEU A 156 -4.78 4.23 42.30
C LEU A 156 -3.55 5.12 42.04
N LEU A 157 -2.69 5.35 43.03
CA LEU A 157 -1.45 6.10 42.86
C LEU A 157 -0.48 5.40 41.88
N GLN A 158 -0.36 4.07 41.99
CA GLN A 158 0.46 3.29 41.07
C GLN A 158 -0.12 3.28 39.63
N LEU A 159 -1.45 3.32 39.52
CA LEU A 159 -2.16 3.29 38.25
C LEU A 159 -2.00 4.60 37.47
N GLN A 160 -1.86 5.75 38.16
CA GLN A 160 -1.76 7.07 37.52
C GLN A 160 -0.66 7.15 36.43
N ASN A 161 0.44 6.43 36.61
CA ASN A 161 1.57 6.43 35.70
C ASN A 161 1.53 5.29 34.65
N ARG A 162 0.43 4.51 34.60
CA ARG A 162 0.36 3.30 33.81
C ARG A 162 -0.84 3.24 32.85
N SER A 163 -1.99 3.75 33.27
CA SER A 163 -3.22 3.63 32.49
C SER A 163 -4.21 4.76 32.76
N ARG A 164 -5.10 4.98 31.80
CA ARG A 164 -6.26 5.88 31.94
C ARG A 164 -7.59 5.13 31.79
N ILE A 165 -7.55 3.94 31.22
CA ILE A 165 -8.72 3.07 31.09
C ILE A 165 -8.56 1.91 32.05
N VAL A 166 -9.49 1.81 32.97
CA VAL A 166 -9.40 0.89 34.10
C VAL A 166 -10.65 0.04 34.16
N VAL A 167 -10.49 -1.26 34.08
CA VAL A 167 -11.57 -2.22 34.32
C VAL A 167 -11.52 -2.65 35.78
N ALA A 168 -12.63 -2.49 36.48
CA ALA A 168 -12.72 -2.73 37.92
C ALA A 168 -13.84 -3.75 38.21
N ALA A 169 -13.59 -4.63 39.19
CA ALA A 169 -14.59 -5.56 39.70
C ALA A 169 -14.71 -5.50 41.21
N PHE A 170 -15.94 -5.32 41.68
CA PHE A 170 -16.29 -5.24 43.09
C PHE A 170 -17.50 -6.14 43.34
N ASP A 171 -17.42 -6.95 44.37
CA ASP A 171 -18.49 -7.85 44.77
C ASP A 171 -19.52 -7.17 45.69
N THR A 172 -19.14 -6.09 46.39
CA THR A 172 -20.02 -5.37 47.33
C THR A 172 -20.19 -3.90 46.96
N LEU A 173 -21.35 -3.33 47.30
CA LEU A 173 -21.60 -1.88 47.15
C LEU A 173 -20.67 -1.06 48.04
N GLN A 174 -20.28 -1.60 49.19
CA GLN A 174 -19.38 -0.94 50.13
C GLN A 174 -17.96 -0.80 49.56
N ASP A 175 -17.43 -1.82 48.92
CA ASP A 175 -16.09 -1.75 48.26
C ASP A 175 -16.14 -0.75 47.12
N ARG A 176 -17.20 -0.73 46.33
CA ARG A 176 -17.39 0.23 45.26
C ARG A 176 -17.42 1.65 45.80
N ARG A 177 -18.20 1.89 46.85
CA ARG A 177 -18.25 3.23 47.50
C ARG A 177 -16.88 3.64 48.04
N THR A 178 -16.19 2.76 48.74
CA THR A 178 -14.82 2.99 49.22
C THR A 178 -13.88 3.40 48.12
N PHE A 179 -13.99 2.73 46.96
CA PHE A 179 -13.23 3.03 45.79
C PHE A 179 -13.57 4.41 45.18
N LEU A 180 -14.86 4.74 45.06
CA LEU A 180 -15.30 6.04 44.56
C LEU A 180 -14.79 7.18 45.42
N LEU A 181 -14.85 7.00 46.76
CA LEU A 181 -14.32 7.99 47.73
C LEU A 181 -12.78 8.10 47.60
N ALA A 182 -12.06 7.00 47.33
CA ALA A 182 -10.66 7.06 47.09
C ALA A 182 -10.30 7.82 45.79
N LEU A 183 -11.09 7.68 44.74
CA LEU A 183 -10.96 8.46 43.50
C LEU A 183 -11.13 9.95 43.74
N TYR A 184 -12.12 10.33 44.59
CA TYR A 184 -12.37 11.71 44.95
C TYR A 184 -11.23 12.30 45.77
N ASP A 185 -10.78 11.57 46.80
CA ASP A 185 -9.73 12.01 47.72
C ASP A 185 -8.40 12.26 47.02
N LEU A 186 -8.08 11.45 46.01
CA LEU A 186 -6.87 11.60 45.18
C LEU A 186 -7.02 12.62 44.05
N GLY A 187 -8.19 13.25 43.91
CA GLY A 187 -8.45 14.24 42.87
C GLY A 187 -8.62 13.66 41.46
N ILE A 188 -8.56 12.32 41.29
CA ILE A 188 -8.72 11.62 40.02
C ILE A 188 -10.11 11.87 39.45
N ALA A 189 -11.13 11.94 40.31
CA ALA A 189 -12.52 12.25 39.94
C ALA A 189 -12.68 13.60 39.21
N LYS A 190 -11.76 14.57 39.45
CA LYS A 190 -11.76 15.88 38.78
C LYS A 190 -11.13 15.88 37.40
N SER A 191 -10.31 14.89 37.08
CA SER A 191 -9.67 14.77 35.78
C SER A 191 -10.60 14.14 34.76
N ASN A 192 -10.63 14.69 33.54
CA ASN A 192 -11.36 14.11 32.40
C ASN A 192 -10.58 13.03 31.65
N GLU A 193 -9.40 12.68 32.13
CA GLU A 193 -8.50 11.72 31.45
C GLU A 193 -8.82 10.25 31.79
N TYR A 194 -9.47 10.01 32.95
CA TYR A 194 -9.71 8.67 33.46
C TYR A 194 -11.10 8.16 33.14
N VAL A 195 -11.18 6.89 32.81
CA VAL A 195 -12.42 6.12 32.68
C VAL A 195 -12.30 4.84 33.50
N PHE A 196 -13.27 4.59 34.37
CA PHE A 196 -13.37 3.36 35.13
C PHE A 196 -14.56 2.57 34.65
N ILE A 197 -14.34 1.36 34.13
CA ILE A 197 -15.37 0.46 33.68
C ILE A 197 -15.63 -0.57 34.76
N ILE A 198 -16.79 -0.51 35.36
CA ILE A 198 -17.21 -1.45 36.41
C ILE A 198 -18.14 -2.48 35.77
N GLY A 199 -17.73 -3.74 35.76
CA GLY A 199 -18.55 -4.85 35.30
C GLY A 199 -19.46 -5.36 36.45
N GLN A 200 -20.70 -5.68 36.11
CA GLN A 200 -21.70 -6.23 37.05
C GLN A 200 -22.52 -7.31 36.38
N LEU A 201 -23.12 -8.21 37.19
CA LEU A 201 -24.03 -9.25 36.74
C LEU A 201 -25.33 -9.28 37.61
N ARG A 202 -25.66 -8.19 38.26
CA ARG A 202 -26.69 -8.19 39.29
C ARG A 202 -27.62 -7.00 39.27
N ASN A 203 -27.49 -6.12 38.31
CA ASN A 203 -28.30 -4.93 38.26
C ASN A 203 -28.25 -4.09 39.55
N LEU A 204 -27.06 -3.90 40.10
CA LEU A 204 -26.83 -3.11 41.32
C LEU A 204 -26.91 -1.59 41.09
N GLY A 205 -27.04 -1.17 39.83
CA GLY A 205 -27.10 0.23 39.45
C GLY A 205 -25.82 1.02 39.81
N ILE A 206 -25.92 2.33 39.71
CA ILE A 206 -24.97 3.26 40.33
C ILE A 206 -25.57 3.64 41.69
N ASP A 207 -25.49 2.78 42.68
CA ASP A 207 -25.97 3.13 44.01
C ASP A 207 -24.97 4.04 44.71
N ILE A 208 -25.33 5.28 44.83
CA ILE A 208 -24.50 6.34 45.40
C ILE A 208 -25.06 6.80 46.76
N ASN A 209 -26.31 6.46 47.03
CA ASN A 209 -27.10 7.12 48.06
C ASN A 209 -27.12 6.39 49.41
N ASN A 210 -27.17 7.21 50.44
CA ASN A 210 -27.64 6.87 51.76
C ASN A 210 -26.73 6.01 52.64
N GLN A 211 -25.43 6.33 52.62
CA GLN A 211 -24.58 5.96 53.77
C GLN A 211 -24.49 7.19 54.71
N SER A 212 -24.69 6.97 55.97
CA SER A 212 -24.71 8.03 57.01
C SER A 212 -23.33 8.73 57.23
N ASP A 213 -22.42 8.65 56.23
CA ASP A 213 -21.08 9.23 56.31
C ASP A 213 -20.97 10.68 55.78
N GLY A 214 -22.04 11.24 55.26
CA GLY A 214 -22.11 12.62 54.76
C GLY A 214 -21.29 12.88 53.48
N ARG A 215 -20.80 11.84 52.79
CA ARG A 215 -19.93 11.93 51.60
C ARG A 215 -20.60 11.52 50.29
N ASP A 216 -21.93 11.60 50.24
CA ASP A 216 -22.66 11.18 49.02
C ASP A 216 -22.33 12.04 47.81
N ASN A 217 -22.13 13.37 48.00
CA ASN A 217 -21.67 14.25 46.91
C ASN A 217 -20.29 13.90 46.36
N ASP A 218 -19.35 13.49 47.24
CA ASP A 218 -18.02 13.10 46.85
C ASP A 218 -18.07 11.82 45.97
N ALA A 219 -18.86 10.85 46.41
CA ALA A 219 -19.10 9.62 45.69
C ALA A 219 -19.79 9.88 44.34
N LEU A 220 -20.78 10.77 44.30
CA LEU A 220 -21.47 11.20 43.09
C LEU A 220 -20.50 11.80 42.04
N MET A 221 -19.66 12.75 42.51
CA MET A 221 -18.64 13.34 41.61
C MET A 221 -17.67 12.30 41.03
N ALA A 222 -17.27 11.31 41.82
CA ALA A 222 -16.42 10.23 41.37
C ALA A 222 -17.15 9.31 40.36
N SER A 223 -18.43 9.07 40.59
CA SER A 223 -19.25 8.19 39.70
C SER A 223 -19.43 8.74 38.29
N ARG A 224 -19.25 10.04 38.07
CA ARG A 224 -19.24 10.64 36.72
C ARG A 224 -18.08 10.14 35.84
N ARG A 225 -17.08 9.45 36.41
CA ARG A 225 -15.95 8.84 35.71
C ARG A 225 -16.12 7.34 35.49
N VAL A 226 -17.26 6.82 35.90
CA VAL A 226 -17.56 5.40 35.88
C VAL A 226 -18.49 5.07 34.71
N ILE A 227 -18.16 4.04 34.00
CA ILE A 227 -19.03 3.35 33.05
C ILE A 227 -19.43 2.03 33.71
N ILE A 228 -20.71 1.74 33.80
CA ILE A 228 -21.21 0.48 34.31
C ILE A 228 -21.61 -0.38 33.13
N VAL A 229 -21.10 -1.62 33.08
CA VAL A 229 -21.54 -2.68 32.18
C VAL A 229 -22.30 -3.71 33.00
N ASP A 230 -23.60 -3.77 32.84
CA ASP A 230 -24.50 -4.64 33.61
C ASP A 230 -25.51 -5.32 32.71
N LEU A 231 -26.20 -6.32 33.24
CA LEU A 231 -27.30 -6.98 32.55
C LEU A 231 -28.42 -6.03 32.20
N GLU A 232 -29.15 -6.32 31.15
CA GLU A 232 -30.38 -5.61 30.78
C GLU A 232 -31.33 -5.57 31.96
N ASP A 233 -31.72 -4.35 32.33
CA ASP A 233 -32.58 -4.11 33.48
C ASP A 233 -34.04 -4.46 33.18
N GLN A 234 -34.71 -5.00 34.19
CA GLN A 234 -36.16 -5.10 34.18
C GLN A 234 -36.82 -3.92 34.86
N SER A 235 -38.06 -3.66 34.51
CA SER A 235 -38.78 -2.63 35.26
C SER A 235 -38.90 -3.03 36.72
N ASN A 236 -38.48 -2.16 37.63
CA ASN A 236 -38.57 -2.34 39.07
C ASN A 236 -40.01 -2.74 39.48
N ASP A 237 -41.02 -2.27 38.77
CA ASP A 237 -42.42 -2.57 39.04
C ASP A 237 -42.78 -4.05 38.88
N GLN A 238 -42.24 -4.71 37.83
CA GLN A 238 -42.48 -6.15 37.61
C GLN A 238 -41.78 -7.00 38.69
N ILE A 239 -40.52 -6.64 39.00
CA ILE A 239 -39.78 -7.32 40.08
C ILE A 239 -40.50 -7.15 41.42
N ASN A 240 -40.88 -5.92 41.76
CA ASN A 240 -41.57 -5.63 43.01
C ASN A 240 -42.92 -6.37 43.11
N ALA A 241 -43.72 -6.39 42.05
CA ALA A 241 -44.97 -7.14 42.00
C ALA A 241 -44.78 -8.63 42.23
N PHE A 242 -43.74 -9.19 41.58
CA PHE A 242 -43.39 -10.60 41.79
C PHE A 242 -42.95 -10.89 43.23
N MET A 243 -42.03 -10.04 43.77
CA MET A 243 -41.52 -10.20 45.12
C MET A 243 -42.61 -10.07 46.19
N GLN A 244 -43.55 -9.16 46.01
CA GLN A 244 -44.72 -9.02 46.87
C GLN A 244 -45.62 -10.30 46.85
N LYS A 245 -45.81 -10.84 45.65
CA LYS A 245 -46.55 -12.11 45.50
C LYS A 245 -45.84 -13.25 46.23
N VAL A 246 -44.52 -13.40 46.03
CA VAL A 246 -43.71 -14.43 46.72
C VAL A 246 -43.79 -14.24 48.25
N SER A 247 -43.64 -13.01 48.73
CA SER A 247 -43.73 -12.67 50.15
C SER A 247 -45.08 -13.09 50.74
N SER A 248 -46.17 -12.86 50.01
CA SER A 248 -47.51 -13.24 50.46
C SER A 248 -47.71 -14.75 50.57
N MET A 249 -46.98 -15.54 49.76
CA MET A 249 -47.10 -17.01 49.68
C MET A 249 -46.26 -17.73 50.75
N PHE A 250 -45.28 -17.12 51.39
CA PHE A 250 -44.45 -17.76 52.42
C PHE A 250 -45.23 -18.38 53.58
N GLY A 251 -46.32 -17.75 54.01
CA GLY A 251 -47.20 -18.29 55.07
C GLY A 251 -48.15 -19.39 54.65
N ALA A 252 -48.23 -19.70 53.35
CA ALA A 252 -49.12 -20.73 52.79
C ALA A 252 -48.38 -22.08 52.61
N PRO A 253 -49.12 -23.18 52.51
CA PRO A 253 -48.52 -24.47 52.08
C PRO A 253 -47.81 -24.32 50.69
N PRO A 254 -46.72 -25.03 50.45
CA PRO A 254 -46.07 -26.02 51.31
C PRO A 254 -45.10 -25.40 52.35
N PHE A 255 -44.82 -24.10 52.27
CA PHE A 255 -43.76 -23.47 53.08
C PHE A 255 -44.19 -23.30 54.55
N ASN A 256 -45.44 -22.87 54.79
CA ASN A 256 -46.00 -22.65 56.12
C ASN A 256 -45.08 -21.85 57.06
N CYS A 257 -44.34 -20.91 56.48
CA CYS A 257 -43.25 -20.17 57.14
C CYS A 257 -43.80 -19.22 58.19
N LYS A 258 -43.35 -19.36 59.45
CA LYS A 258 -43.73 -18.49 60.56
C LYS A 258 -42.64 -17.44 60.81
N ASP A 259 -42.02 -17.43 61.98
CA ASP A 259 -41.06 -16.45 62.41
C ASP A 259 -39.69 -16.59 61.79
N GLU A 260 -39.36 -17.79 61.32
CA GLU A 260 -38.07 -18.06 60.65
C GLU A 260 -37.90 -17.32 59.30
N CYS A 261 -38.98 -16.88 58.69
CA CYS A 261 -38.94 -16.12 57.43
C CYS A 261 -39.10 -14.62 57.62
N MET A 262 -39.14 -14.16 58.87
CA MET A 262 -39.23 -12.74 59.15
C MET A 262 -37.84 -12.09 59.14
N GLY A 263 -37.70 -11.04 58.36
CA GLY A 263 -36.48 -10.23 58.38
C GLY A 263 -36.40 -9.34 59.63
N ALA A 264 -35.29 -8.61 59.76
CA ALA A 264 -35.00 -7.70 60.89
C ALA A 264 -36.09 -6.64 61.11
N ILE A 265 -36.91 -6.32 60.10
CA ILE A 265 -37.99 -5.34 60.13
C ILE A 265 -39.39 -5.97 60.25
N ASN A 266 -39.49 -7.20 60.73
CA ASN A 266 -40.72 -7.95 60.82
C ASN A 266 -41.51 -8.14 59.50
N GLU A 267 -40.81 -8.08 58.37
CA GLU A 267 -41.38 -8.32 57.04
C GLU A 267 -40.79 -9.57 56.42
N ARG A 268 -41.61 -10.30 55.66
CA ARG A 268 -41.15 -11.44 54.85
C ARG A 268 -40.55 -10.95 53.54
N ILE A 269 -39.23 -10.83 53.49
CA ILE A 269 -38.52 -10.31 52.34
C ILE A 269 -37.95 -11.49 51.56
N PRO A 270 -38.43 -11.74 50.33
CA PRO A 270 -37.84 -12.75 49.47
C PRO A 270 -36.39 -12.45 49.09
N CYS A 271 -35.57 -13.46 48.94
CA CYS A 271 -34.22 -13.31 48.43
C CYS A 271 -34.26 -12.70 47.01
N SER A 272 -33.38 -11.75 46.72
CA SER A 272 -33.25 -11.13 45.39
C SER A 272 -33.07 -12.17 44.23
N TYR A 273 -32.63 -13.39 44.54
CA TYR A 273 -32.51 -14.46 43.57
C TYR A 273 -33.81 -15.29 43.39
N ALA A 274 -34.92 -14.96 44.04
CA ALA A 274 -36.19 -15.65 43.82
C ALA A 274 -36.66 -15.62 42.37
N ILE A 275 -36.38 -14.51 41.67
CA ILE A 275 -36.67 -14.34 40.24
C ILE A 275 -35.91 -15.37 39.40
N SER A 276 -34.62 -15.60 39.66
CA SER A 276 -33.81 -16.58 38.90
C SER A 276 -34.17 -18.04 39.25
N LEU A 277 -34.60 -18.31 40.48
CA LEU A 277 -35.16 -19.62 40.86
C LEU A 277 -36.42 -19.92 40.05
N HIS A 278 -37.33 -18.95 39.95
CA HIS A 278 -38.53 -19.04 39.12
C HIS A 278 -38.16 -19.42 37.67
N ASP A 279 -37.23 -18.67 37.07
CA ASP A 279 -36.88 -18.83 35.68
C ASP A 279 -36.15 -20.16 35.42
N ALA A 280 -35.33 -20.66 36.36
CA ALA A 280 -34.71 -21.97 36.28
C ALA A 280 -35.75 -23.08 36.28
N THR A 281 -36.74 -22.96 37.18
CA THR A 281 -37.84 -23.92 37.27
C THR A 281 -38.70 -23.88 36.00
N TYR A 282 -39.00 -22.68 35.52
CA TYR A 282 -39.80 -22.48 34.31
C TYR A 282 -39.08 -23.03 33.06
N ALA A 283 -37.76 -22.78 32.92
CA ALA A 283 -36.95 -23.33 31.84
C ALA A 283 -36.97 -24.86 31.80
N TYR A 284 -36.91 -25.51 32.95
CA TYR A 284 -37.05 -26.97 33.02
C TYR A 284 -38.43 -27.45 32.49
N PHE A 285 -39.54 -26.83 32.92
CA PHE A 285 -40.86 -27.19 32.43
C PHE A 285 -41.04 -26.90 30.94
N LEU A 286 -40.44 -25.84 30.40
CA LEU A 286 -40.42 -25.59 28.96
C LEU A 286 -39.67 -26.69 28.21
N SER A 287 -38.53 -27.14 28.75
CA SER A 287 -37.78 -28.25 28.16
C SER A 287 -38.54 -29.55 28.16
N LEU A 288 -39.29 -29.84 29.25
CA LEU A 288 -40.21 -31.00 29.32
C LEU A 288 -41.32 -30.92 28.27
N ASN A 289 -41.93 -29.72 28.12
CA ASN A 289 -43.01 -29.52 27.14
C ASN A 289 -42.49 -29.75 25.71
N LYS A 290 -41.33 -29.17 25.36
CA LYS A 290 -40.67 -29.42 24.07
C LYS A 290 -40.35 -30.92 23.86
N THR A 291 -39.93 -31.60 24.93
CA THR A 291 -39.66 -33.03 24.89
C THR A 291 -40.94 -33.81 24.61
N ALA A 292 -42.01 -33.49 25.31
CA ALA A 292 -43.33 -34.11 25.11
C ALA A 292 -43.89 -33.89 23.69
N GLU A 293 -43.74 -32.67 23.17
CA GLU A 293 -44.13 -32.34 21.80
C GLU A 293 -43.31 -33.11 20.77
N LYS A 294 -42.01 -33.26 20.98
CA LYS A 294 -41.12 -33.96 20.06
C LYS A 294 -41.37 -35.47 20.01
N TYR A 295 -41.64 -36.11 21.15
CA TYR A 295 -41.83 -37.56 21.25
C TYR A 295 -43.29 -37.98 21.26
N GLY A 296 -44.23 -37.04 21.36
CA GLY A 296 -45.68 -37.33 21.43
C GLY A 296 -46.16 -37.82 22.81
N TYR A 297 -45.25 -38.02 23.76
CA TYR A 297 -45.54 -38.42 25.15
C TYR A 297 -44.41 -37.99 26.08
N LEU A 298 -44.65 -37.96 27.37
CA LEU A 298 -43.64 -37.75 28.39
C LEU A 298 -43.64 -38.95 29.37
N SER A 299 -42.45 -39.52 29.58
CA SER A 299 -42.25 -40.56 30.60
C SER A 299 -41.19 -40.09 31.61
N VAL A 300 -41.15 -40.73 32.78
CA VAL A 300 -40.13 -40.47 33.81
C VAL A 300 -38.72 -40.62 33.23
N ASN A 301 -38.52 -41.65 32.40
CA ASN A 301 -37.20 -41.86 31.77
C ASN A 301 -36.79 -40.73 30.83
N LEU A 302 -37.71 -40.10 30.10
CA LEU A 302 -37.47 -38.95 29.27
C LEU A 302 -37.19 -37.69 30.11
N ALA A 303 -38.01 -37.49 31.18
CA ALA A 303 -37.83 -36.35 32.07
C ALA A 303 -36.51 -36.39 32.84
N ARG A 304 -36.00 -37.56 33.17
CA ARG A 304 -34.74 -37.82 33.87
C ARG A 304 -33.52 -37.86 32.92
N ASN A 305 -33.69 -37.79 31.63
CA ASN A 305 -32.57 -37.83 30.68
C ASN A 305 -31.96 -36.44 30.57
N GLY A 306 -30.94 -36.20 31.37
CA GLY A 306 -30.30 -34.89 31.51
C GLY A 306 -29.74 -34.31 30.22
N SER A 307 -29.06 -35.15 29.41
CA SER A 307 -28.51 -34.70 28.12
C SER A 307 -29.62 -34.35 27.12
N LEU A 308 -30.72 -35.13 27.11
CA LEU A 308 -31.84 -34.83 26.25
C LEU A 308 -32.54 -33.54 26.67
N ILE A 309 -32.81 -33.37 27.96
CA ILE A 309 -33.50 -32.19 28.51
C ILE A 309 -32.63 -30.92 28.32
N ASN A 310 -31.33 -31.03 28.51
CA ASN A 310 -30.41 -29.93 28.21
C ASN A 310 -30.50 -29.48 26.73
N ASN A 311 -30.46 -30.44 25.78
CA ASN A 311 -30.61 -30.14 24.36
C ASN A 311 -31.99 -29.53 24.01
N MET A 312 -33.06 -29.81 24.81
CA MET A 312 -34.39 -29.22 24.63
C MET A 312 -34.50 -27.82 25.30
N SER A 313 -33.53 -27.41 26.09
CA SER A 313 -33.55 -26.09 26.74
C SER A 313 -33.31 -24.95 25.76
N GLU A 314 -32.68 -25.20 24.60
CA GLU A 314 -32.42 -24.18 23.57
C GLU A 314 -33.68 -23.37 23.20
N GLY A 315 -33.56 -22.06 23.15
CA GLY A 315 -34.63 -21.17 22.75
C GLY A 315 -34.77 -19.95 23.63
N GLU A 316 -35.90 -19.27 23.51
CA GLU A 316 -36.17 -17.99 24.14
C GLU A 316 -37.49 -18.03 24.90
N PHE A 317 -37.50 -17.37 26.06
CA PHE A 317 -38.73 -17.12 26.83
C PHE A 317 -38.65 -15.80 27.61
N SER A 318 -39.81 -15.24 27.98
CA SER A 318 -39.90 -14.09 28.88
C SER A 318 -39.95 -14.58 30.30
N GLY A 319 -38.89 -14.42 31.08
CA GLY A 319 -38.76 -14.78 32.47
C GLY A 319 -38.97 -13.60 33.44
N GLN A 320 -38.88 -13.87 34.75
CA GLN A 320 -38.86 -12.87 35.79
C GLN A 320 -37.51 -12.10 35.83
N THR A 321 -36.46 -12.70 35.24
CA THR A 321 -35.14 -12.06 35.03
C THR A 321 -35.01 -11.40 33.67
N GLY A 322 -36.12 -11.15 32.96
CA GLY A 322 -36.20 -10.61 31.64
C GLY A 322 -36.23 -11.63 30.52
N ARG A 323 -35.80 -11.18 29.36
CA ARG A 323 -35.64 -12.03 28.21
C ARG A 323 -34.54 -13.06 28.47
N VAL A 324 -34.87 -14.32 28.50
CA VAL A 324 -33.91 -15.41 28.66
C VAL A 324 -33.76 -16.11 27.33
N ILE A 325 -32.54 -16.05 26.80
CA ILE A 325 -32.14 -16.76 25.58
C ILE A 325 -31.14 -17.83 26.01
N LEU A 326 -31.47 -19.11 25.78
CA LEU A 326 -30.57 -20.23 26.01
C LEU A 326 -30.03 -20.73 24.69
N ASP A 327 -28.74 -20.93 24.59
CA ASP A 327 -28.10 -21.56 23.46
C ASP A 327 -28.25 -23.09 23.52
N LYS A 328 -27.81 -23.79 22.48
CA LYS A 328 -27.86 -25.26 22.38
C LYS A 328 -27.01 -25.99 23.44
N THR A 329 -26.24 -25.28 24.22
CA THR A 329 -25.48 -25.84 25.34
C THR A 329 -26.10 -25.54 26.69
N GLY A 330 -27.32 -25.01 26.71
CA GLY A 330 -28.03 -24.66 27.94
C GLY A 330 -27.51 -23.43 28.66
N ASN A 331 -26.72 -22.61 28.01
CA ASN A 331 -26.14 -21.41 28.60
C ASN A 331 -26.88 -20.15 28.17
N ARG A 332 -27.12 -19.26 29.12
CA ARG A 332 -27.79 -17.98 28.84
C ARG A 332 -26.90 -17.05 27.99
N GLN A 333 -27.52 -16.49 26.98
CA GLN A 333 -26.95 -15.42 26.13
C GLN A 333 -27.57 -14.07 26.57
N PRO A 334 -26.90 -13.32 27.44
CA PRO A 334 -27.45 -12.08 27.97
C PRO A 334 -27.28 -10.90 27.02
N ASN A 335 -28.16 -9.91 27.16
CA ASN A 335 -27.90 -8.55 26.71
C ASN A 335 -27.26 -7.76 27.85
N PHE A 336 -26.34 -6.86 27.51
CA PHE A 336 -25.73 -5.96 28.45
C PHE A 336 -26.04 -4.52 28.09
N TYR A 337 -26.25 -3.70 29.11
CA TYR A 337 -26.36 -2.25 28.99
C TYR A 337 -25.12 -1.58 29.50
N VAL A 338 -24.75 -0.50 28.83
CA VAL A 338 -23.69 0.40 29.28
C VAL A 338 -24.33 1.66 29.78
N THR A 339 -24.17 1.90 31.03
CA THR A 339 -24.81 3.03 31.75
C THR A 339 -23.75 4.00 32.24
N ILE A 340 -24.02 5.30 32.10
CA ILE A 340 -23.25 6.40 32.67
C ILE A 340 -24.19 7.37 33.40
N LEU A 341 -23.62 8.26 34.22
CA LEU A 341 -24.39 9.43 34.71
C LEU A 341 -24.39 10.51 33.62
N ASP A 342 -25.57 11.05 33.34
CA ASP A 342 -25.72 12.18 32.42
C ASP A 342 -25.36 13.51 33.11
N ALA A 343 -25.56 14.64 32.41
CA ALA A 343 -25.27 15.98 32.92
C ALA A 343 -26.15 16.37 34.12
N SER A 344 -27.25 15.66 34.34
CA SER A 344 -28.21 15.85 35.45
C SER A 344 -28.00 14.81 36.55
N ASP A 345 -26.88 14.07 36.52
CA ASP A 345 -26.55 13.00 37.45
C ASP A 345 -27.57 11.84 37.44
N GLN A 346 -28.29 11.66 36.33
CA GLN A 346 -29.23 10.55 36.17
C GLN A 346 -28.56 9.41 35.39
N PRO A 347 -28.77 8.15 35.82
CA PRO A 347 -28.29 7.00 35.07
C PRO A 347 -28.90 6.97 33.66
N THR A 348 -28.07 6.96 32.65
CA THR A 348 -28.51 6.94 31.25
C THR A 348 -27.80 5.81 30.49
N VAL A 349 -28.57 4.98 29.78
CA VAL A 349 -28.04 3.92 28.92
C VAL A 349 -27.52 4.55 27.64
N ILE A 350 -26.22 4.39 27.40
CA ILE A 350 -25.53 4.91 26.20
C ILE A 350 -25.29 3.84 25.14
N MET A 351 -25.35 2.55 25.52
CA MET A 351 -25.03 1.45 24.63
C MET A 351 -25.79 0.20 25.05
N ASN A 352 -26.28 -0.55 24.07
CA ASN A 352 -26.83 -1.88 24.26
C ASN A 352 -25.89 -2.87 23.55
N ILE A 353 -25.46 -3.90 24.25
CA ILE A 353 -24.56 -4.94 23.75
C ILE A 353 -25.35 -6.25 23.70
N SER A 354 -25.69 -6.66 22.48
CA SER A 354 -26.21 -8.00 22.23
C SER A 354 -25.09 -8.83 21.60
N ILE A 355 -24.84 -10.01 22.13
CA ILE A 355 -23.82 -10.92 21.59
C ILE A 355 -24.17 -11.33 20.14
N VAL A 356 -25.43 -11.16 19.75
CA VAL A 356 -25.97 -11.56 18.44
C VAL A 356 -26.05 -10.40 17.43
N LEU A 357 -26.16 -9.11 17.85
CA LEU A 357 -26.59 -8.00 16.97
C LEU A 357 -25.64 -6.78 16.88
N GLY A 358 -24.52 -6.72 17.60
CA GLY A 358 -23.55 -5.61 17.51
C GLY A 358 -23.91 -4.35 18.35
N VAL A 359 -23.16 -3.24 18.18
CA VAL A 359 -23.09 -2.11 19.12
C VAL A 359 -23.50 -0.77 18.49
N ILE A 360 -24.25 0.10 19.21
CA ILE A 360 -24.66 1.46 18.81
C ILE A 360 -24.21 2.50 19.86
N VAL A 361 -23.55 3.62 19.45
CA VAL A 361 -22.91 4.61 20.36
C VAL A 361 -23.24 6.08 20.05
N ARG A 362 -23.27 6.93 21.10
CA ARG A 362 -23.32 8.41 21.00
C ARG A 362 -22.37 9.08 22.00
N GLY A 363 -21.48 10.03 21.55
CA GLY A 363 -20.68 10.94 22.40
C GLY A 363 -19.18 11.03 22.14
N LYS A 364 -18.47 12.04 22.74
CA LYS A 364 -17.00 12.20 22.72
C LYS A 364 -16.35 11.37 23.82
N ARG A 365 -15.20 10.76 23.55
CA ARG A 365 -14.48 9.81 24.40
C ARG A 365 -13.11 10.34 24.86
N PRO A 366 -12.61 9.98 26.06
CA PRO A 366 -11.22 10.16 26.46
C PRO A 366 -10.27 9.27 25.63
N LEU A 367 -9.01 9.66 25.55
CA LEU A 367 -7.95 8.82 24.97
C LEU A 367 -7.50 7.79 25.99
N TYR A 368 -7.16 6.57 25.55
CA TYR A 368 -6.63 5.52 26.43
C TYR A 368 -5.22 5.85 26.94
N LYS A 369 -4.45 6.62 26.16
CA LYS A 369 -3.15 7.19 26.56
C LYS A 369 -3.24 8.71 26.45
N PRO A 370 -2.83 9.47 27.48
CA PRO A 370 -2.77 10.93 27.42
C PRO A 370 -1.83 11.39 26.30
N ILE A 371 -2.14 12.53 25.68
CA ILE A 371 -1.35 13.09 24.57
C ILE A 371 0.13 13.31 24.97
N CYS A 372 0.37 13.57 26.26
CA CYS A 372 1.71 13.79 26.80
C CYS A 372 2.30 12.55 27.51
N GLY A 373 1.77 11.36 27.31
CA GLY A 373 2.12 10.17 28.07
C GLY A 373 1.63 10.23 29.52
N TYR A 374 1.89 9.17 30.29
CA TYR A 374 1.41 9.07 31.68
C TYR A 374 2.21 9.94 32.67
N THR A 375 3.44 10.28 32.31
CA THR A 375 4.36 11.12 33.12
C THR A 375 4.34 12.59 32.72
N GLY A 376 3.63 12.96 31.65
CA GLY A 376 3.61 14.30 31.08
C GLY A 376 4.86 14.69 30.29
N THR A 377 5.81 13.76 30.09
CA THR A 377 7.08 14.00 29.40
C THR A 377 7.04 13.70 27.91
N GLU A 378 6.01 13.00 27.44
CA GLU A 378 5.83 12.55 26.05
C GLU A 378 4.92 13.49 25.25
N CYS A 379 4.82 14.78 25.66
CA CYS A 379 3.99 15.73 24.92
C CYS A 379 4.48 15.80 23.46
N PRO A 380 3.60 15.68 22.45
CA PRO A 380 3.98 15.98 21.10
C PRO A 380 4.49 17.41 21.07
N GLN A 381 5.76 17.58 20.82
CA GLN A 381 6.36 18.91 20.62
C GLN A 381 5.54 19.59 19.52
N ASN A 382 5.34 20.89 19.67
CA ASN A 382 4.48 21.67 18.75
C ASN A 382 4.81 21.36 17.30
N ILE A 383 4.12 20.34 16.77
CA ILE A 383 4.27 19.85 15.38
C ILE A 383 4.07 21.01 14.39
N THR A 384 3.32 22.04 14.79
CA THR A 384 3.10 23.24 13.98
C THR A 384 4.42 23.94 13.59
N THR A 385 5.38 24.02 14.52
CA THR A 385 6.70 24.61 14.23
C THR A 385 7.50 23.71 13.31
N TYR A 386 7.49 22.40 13.52
CA TYR A 386 8.16 21.43 12.65
C TYR A 386 7.46 21.29 11.29
N ILE A 387 6.14 21.40 11.24
CA ILE A 387 5.37 21.46 9.98
C ILE A 387 5.73 22.72 9.22
N LEU A 388 5.82 23.88 9.86
CA LEU A 388 6.22 25.14 9.21
C LEU A 388 7.66 25.07 8.71
N ILE A 389 8.59 24.50 9.49
CA ILE A 389 9.97 24.26 9.07
C ILE A 389 10.00 23.23 7.93
N GLY A 390 9.24 22.13 8.05
CA GLY A 390 9.12 21.10 7.02
C GLY A 390 8.52 21.63 5.72
N VAL A 391 7.45 22.42 5.79
CA VAL A 391 6.85 23.11 4.63
C VAL A 391 7.83 24.12 4.03
N GLY A 392 8.55 24.87 4.87
CA GLY A 392 9.61 25.78 4.43
C GLY A 392 10.73 25.05 3.70
N LEU A 393 11.21 23.92 4.22
CA LEU A 393 12.23 23.07 3.58
C LEU A 393 11.72 22.44 2.28
N VAL A 394 10.48 21.97 2.24
CA VAL A 394 9.85 21.42 1.03
C VAL A 394 9.69 22.51 -0.03
N LEU A 395 9.28 23.73 0.35
CA LEU A 395 9.21 24.88 -0.55
C LEU A 395 10.60 25.27 -1.07
N LEU A 396 11.62 25.29 -0.21
CA LEU A 396 13.02 25.53 -0.63
C LEU A 396 13.51 24.44 -1.60
N LEU A 397 13.22 23.18 -1.32
CA LEU A 397 13.56 22.06 -2.22
C LEU A 397 12.80 22.16 -3.55
N LEU A 398 11.51 22.55 -3.52
CA LEU A 398 10.72 22.78 -4.74
C LEU A 398 11.29 23.94 -5.56
N VAL A 399 11.66 25.05 -4.93
CA VAL A 399 12.30 26.18 -5.62
C VAL A 399 13.66 25.77 -6.17
N ALA A 400 14.46 25.02 -5.41
CA ALA A 400 15.76 24.53 -5.86
C ALA A 400 15.61 23.51 -7.02
N THR A 401 14.63 22.60 -6.94
CA THR A 401 14.37 21.62 -8.02
C THR A 401 13.81 22.31 -9.27
N LEU A 402 12.87 23.25 -9.13
CA LEU A 402 12.35 24.04 -10.25
C LEU A 402 13.46 24.92 -10.86
N GLY A 403 14.31 25.54 -10.02
CA GLY A 403 15.50 26.26 -10.46
C GLY A 403 16.49 25.37 -11.19
N GLY A 404 16.74 24.17 -10.65
CA GLY A 404 17.59 23.14 -11.27
C GLY A 404 17.04 22.64 -12.60
N ILE A 405 15.73 22.37 -12.65
CA ILE A 405 15.03 21.98 -13.89
C ILE A 405 15.09 23.14 -14.91
N GLY A 406 14.80 24.37 -14.49
CA GLY A 406 14.89 25.56 -15.33
C GLY A 406 16.29 25.78 -15.86
N TYR A 407 17.32 25.61 -15.02
CA TYR A 407 18.71 25.64 -15.44
C TYR A 407 19.06 24.54 -16.43
N ALA A 408 18.66 23.31 -16.15
CA ALA A 408 18.90 22.15 -17.03
C ALA A 408 18.18 22.29 -18.38
N VAL A 409 16.96 22.82 -18.40
CA VAL A 409 16.22 23.13 -19.63
C VAL A 409 16.92 24.24 -20.40
N ARG A 410 17.38 25.30 -19.72
CA ARG A 410 18.12 26.39 -20.35
C ARG A 410 19.45 25.91 -20.95
N GLU A 411 20.17 25.03 -20.23
CA GLU A 411 21.42 24.46 -20.76
C GLU A 411 21.15 23.52 -21.95
N LYS A 412 20.09 22.72 -21.91
CA LYS A 412 19.66 21.88 -23.04
C LYS A 412 19.26 22.75 -24.26
N LEU A 413 18.58 23.87 -24.03
CA LEU A 413 18.21 24.78 -25.11
C LEU A 413 19.45 25.44 -25.72
N LYS A 414 20.40 25.92 -24.90
CA LYS A 414 21.68 26.46 -25.36
C LYS A 414 22.53 25.42 -26.10
N GLU A 415 22.58 24.19 -25.58
CA GLU A 415 23.28 23.10 -26.23
C GLU A 415 22.65 22.78 -27.59
N LYS A 416 21.31 22.81 -27.68
CA LYS A 416 20.58 22.64 -28.93
C LYS A 416 20.89 23.76 -29.94
N GLU A 417 20.89 25.03 -29.49
CA GLU A 417 21.27 26.16 -30.35
C GLU A 417 22.75 26.07 -30.80
N ARG A 418 23.65 25.62 -29.91
CA ARG A 418 25.05 25.41 -30.23
C ARG A 418 25.22 24.32 -31.26
N LEU A 419 24.51 23.18 -31.08
CA LEU A 419 24.50 22.05 -32.03
C LEU A 419 24.02 22.47 -33.42
N THR A 420 22.98 23.29 -33.46
CA THR A 420 22.43 23.82 -34.71
C THR A 420 23.46 24.74 -35.40
N ARG A 421 24.09 25.62 -34.63
CA ARG A 421 25.14 26.54 -35.17
C ARG A 421 26.39 25.81 -35.66
N GLU A 422 26.79 24.73 -34.99
CA GLU A 422 27.97 23.96 -35.37
C GLU A 422 27.82 23.19 -36.70
N CYS A 423 26.60 22.78 -37.05
CA CYS A 423 26.31 21.99 -38.24
C CYS A 423 25.84 22.80 -39.44
N LEU A 424 25.39 24.02 -39.21
CA LEU A 424 24.97 24.94 -40.25
C LEU A 424 26.06 26.00 -40.49
N ILE A 425 26.47 26.13 -41.74
CA ILE A 425 27.42 27.15 -42.16
C ILE A 425 26.65 28.26 -42.87
N PRO A 426 26.59 29.48 -42.31
CA PRO A 426 25.92 30.60 -42.98
C PRO A 426 26.55 30.90 -44.34
N PHE A 427 25.73 31.17 -45.35
CA PHE A 427 26.22 31.47 -46.71
C PHE A 427 27.15 32.67 -46.72
N GLY A 428 26.92 33.68 -45.87
CA GLY A 428 27.77 34.86 -45.72
C GLY A 428 29.20 34.54 -45.26
N GLU A 429 29.45 33.34 -44.66
CA GLU A 429 30.80 32.92 -44.27
C GLU A 429 31.56 32.20 -45.40
N LEU A 430 30.83 31.82 -46.44
CA LEU A 430 31.39 31.16 -47.64
C LEU A 430 31.77 32.21 -48.67
N LYS A 431 33.07 32.49 -48.79
CA LYS A 431 33.57 33.46 -49.77
C LYS A 431 33.83 32.81 -51.09
N ASN A 432 33.23 33.33 -52.19
CA ASN A 432 33.45 32.83 -53.52
C ASN A 432 34.89 33.13 -53.97
N ILE A 433 35.62 32.10 -54.38
CA ILE A 433 37.04 32.18 -54.79
C ILE A 433 37.18 33.00 -56.05
N LYS A 434 36.19 33.03 -56.96
CA LYS A 434 36.20 33.90 -58.15
C LYS A 434 36.17 35.37 -57.82
N GLU A 435 35.34 35.76 -56.83
CA GLU A 435 35.23 37.16 -56.38
C GLU A 435 36.49 37.62 -55.64
N LEU A 436 37.14 36.72 -54.89
CA LEU A 436 38.41 37.01 -54.20
C LEU A 436 39.59 37.20 -55.16
N LYS A 437 39.58 36.58 -56.31
CA LYS A 437 40.59 36.77 -57.37
C LYS A 437 40.43 38.13 -58.03
N SER A 438 39.24 38.71 -58.05
CA SER A 438 38.95 40.02 -58.68
C SER A 438 39.09 41.21 -57.71
N ASN A 439 39.19 41.04 -56.43
CA ASN A 439 39.25 42.06 -55.42
C ASN A 439 40.67 42.21 -54.80
N GLU A 440 41.04 43.43 -54.45
CA GLU A 440 42.35 43.83 -53.81
C GLU A 440 42.55 43.17 -52.42
N ASP A 441 41.60 42.50 -51.85
CA ASP A 441 41.65 41.77 -50.55
C ASP A 441 42.68 40.63 -50.54
N MET A 442 43.07 40.07 -51.69
CA MET A 442 44.14 39.11 -51.77
C MET A 442 45.52 39.70 -51.52
N ARG A 443 45.72 41.00 -51.84
CA ARG A 443 46.95 41.71 -51.54
C ARG A 443 47.12 42.06 -50.06
N SER A 444 46.03 42.27 -49.33
CA SER A 444 46.09 42.53 -47.88
C SER A 444 46.40 41.25 -47.08
N LEU A 445 46.07 40.11 -47.58
CA LEU A 445 46.38 38.77 -46.97
C LEU A 445 47.87 38.43 -47.14
N GLU A 446 48.50 38.84 -48.23
CA GLU A 446 49.93 38.70 -48.45
C GLU A 446 50.77 39.74 -47.70
N ALA A 447 50.32 41.02 -47.56
CA ALA A 447 51.01 42.08 -46.84
C ALA A 447 51.08 41.87 -45.30
N ASN A 448 50.09 41.17 -44.69
CA ASN A 448 50.10 40.83 -43.25
C ASN A 448 51.00 39.62 -42.90
N LYS A 449 51.65 38.97 -43.89
CA LYS A 449 52.64 37.90 -43.66
C LYS A 449 54.07 38.45 -43.33
N SER A 450 54.28 39.74 -43.37
CA SER A 450 55.61 40.36 -43.11
C SER A 450 55.92 40.67 -41.65
N LEU A 451 55.01 40.46 -40.70
CA LEU A 451 55.23 40.75 -39.27
C LEU A 451 54.66 39.61 -38.42
N LYS A 452 55.42 38.57 -38.21
CA LYS A 452 55.71 37.68 -37.09
C LYS A 452 55.96 36.26 -37.49
N SER A 453 57.20 35.89 -37.29
CA SER A 453 57.74 34.56 -37.31
C SER A 453 56.86 33.56 -36.52
N LEU A 454 56.21 32.63 -37.22
CA LEU A 454 55.92 31.30 -36.76
C LEU A 454 55.64 30.45 -38.01
N GLN A 455 56.47 29.47 -38.21
CA GLN A 455 56.42 28.51 -39.30
C GLN A 455 55.05 27.83 -39.37
N ILE A 456 54.21 28.22 -40.32
CA ILE A 456 53.09 27.43 -40.80
C ILE A 456 53.26 27.29 -42.31
N SER A 457 53.33 26.05 -42.73
CA SER A 457 53.60 25.56 -44.07
C SER A 457 52.99 26.40 -45.22
N GLN A 458 53.88 26.87 -46.11
CA GLN A 458 53.62 27.62 -47.34
C GLN A 458 52.84 26.87 -48.45
N SER A 459 52.07 25.85 -48.15
CA SER A 459 51.45 25.02 -49.20
C SER A 459 50.06 25.47 -49.66
N GLY A 460 49.37 26.37 -48.95
CA GLY A 460 47.95 26.71 -49.23
C GLY A 460 47.75 27.87 -50.23
N SER A 461 48.63 28.88 -50.20
CA SER A 461 48.43 30.14 -50.94
C SER A 461 48.88 30.07 -52.43
N THR A 462 49.93 29.32 -52.75
CA THR A 462 50.45 29.18 -54.10
C THR A 462 49.63 28.27 -55.00
N LYS A 463 48.81 27.38 -54.46
CA LYS A 463 47.96 26.46 -55.24
C LYS A 463 46.63 27.06 -55.68
N LEU A 464 46.16 28.15 -55.00
CA LEU A 464 44.90 28.80 -55.36
C LEU A 464 44.98 29.58 -56.67
N THR A 465 46.12 30.10 -56.98
CA THR A 465 46.37 30.90 -58.21
C THR A 465 46.48 30.04 -59.49
N SER A 466 46.67 28.75 -59.38
CA SER A 466 46.83 27.81 -60.50
C SER A 466 45.57 27.00 -60.88
N MET A 467 44.44 27.23 -60.18
CA MET A 467 43.18 26.58 -60.53
C MET A 467 42.50 27.32 -61.70
N ASP A 468 42.17 26.57 -62.80
CA ASP A 468 41.39 27.08 -63.91
C ASP A 468 40.00 27.54 -63.47
N ASP A 469 39.55 28.71 -63.88
CA ASP A 469 38.28 29.32 -63.50
C ASP A 469 37.06 28.42 -63.88
N LYS A 470 37.20 27.61 -64.92
CA LYS A 470 36.14 26.61 -65.33
C LYS A 470 36.01 25.43 -64.36
N LYS A 471 37.00 25.20 -63.48
CA LYS A 471 36.97 24.09 -62.52
C LYS A 471 36.57 24.55 -61.10
N LEU A 472 36.46 25.87 -60.83
CA LEU A 472 36.09 26.35 -59.55
C LEU A 472 34.60 26.20 -59.20
N GLU A 473 33.77 26.16 -60.22
CA GLU A 473 32.32 25.96 -60.08
C GLU A 473 31.76 25.26 -61.31
N THR A 474 30.98 24.19 -61.03
CA THR A 474 30.25 23.43 -62.01
C THR A 474 28.77 23.37 -61.60
N GLU A 475 27.94 22.67 -62.40
CA GLU A 475 26.55 22.47 -62.10
C GLU A 475 26.36 21.69 -60.77
N ASN A 476 27.25 20.75 -60.48
CA ASN A 476 27.15 19.83 -59.34
C ASN A 476 27.96 20.22 -58.11
N TYR A 477 28.97 21.09 -58.24
CA TYR A 477 29.82 21.46 -57.09
C TYR A 477 30.40 22.86 -57.28
N ALA A 478 30.83 23.45 -56.14
CA ALA A 478 31.54 24.73 -56.06
C ALA A 478 32.65 24.68 -55.02
N HIS A 479 33.63 25.57 -55.18
CA HIS A 479 34.69 25.75 -54.21
C HIS A 479 34.54 27.10 -53.53
N PHE A 480 34.57 27.12 -52.19
CA PHE A 480 34.50 28.32 -51.37
C PHE A 480 35.71 28.42 -50.43
N LEU A 481 35.98 29.60 -49.94
CA LEU A 481 36.88 29.81 -48.83
C LEU A 481 36.06 29.94 -47.55
N TYR A 482 36.29 29.02 -46.61
CA TYR A 482 35.66 28.99 -45.29
C TYR A 482 36.74 28.86 -44.21
N ASN A 483 36.73 29.69 -43.20
CA ASN A 483 37.74 29.72 -42.11
C ASN A 483 39.21 29.69 -42.63
N ARG A 484 39.47 30.43 -43.71
CA ARG A 484 40.80 30.48 -44.41
C ARG A 484 41.27 29.16 -45.05
N GLU A 485 40.41 28.16 -45.13
CA GLU A 485 40.65 26.92 -45.86
C GLU A 485 39.74 26.83 -47.06
N VAL A 486 40.26 26.25 -48.17
CA VAL A 486 39.45 25.93 -49.32
C VAL A 486 38.54 24.73 -48.95
N VAL A 487 37.24 24.87 -49.20
CA VAL A 487 36.28 23.81 -49.00
C VAL A 487 35.59 23.44 -50.30
N PHE A 488 35.15 22.19 -50.39
CA PHE A 488 34.42 21.63 -51.50
C PHE A 488 32.94 21.55 -51.17
N ALA A 489 32.08 22.15 -51.96
CA ALA A 489 30.64 22.24 -51.75
C ALA A 489 29.89 21.44 -52.82
N ILE A 490 29.17 20.43 -52.42
CA ILE A 490 28.26 19.67 -53.30
C ILE A 490 26.94 20.39 -53.36
N LYS A 491 26.43 20.66 -54.58
CA LYS A 491 25.15 21.33 -54.84
C LYS A 491 24.01 20.33 -54.90
N TYR A 492 22.96 20.60 -54.09
CA TYR A 492 21.72 19.85 -54.09
C TYR A 492 20.55 20.76 -54.56
N GLN A 493 19.84 20.32 -55.62
CA GLN A 493 18.79 21.11 -56.25
C GLN A 493 17.48 21.12 -55.42
N VAL A 494 17.41 20.36 -54.32
CA VAL A 494 16.26 20.19 -53.50
C VAL A 494 16.47 20.92 -52.17
N ARG A 495 15.45 21.67 -51.70
CA ARG A 495 15.42 22.23 -50.36
C ARG A 495 14.73 21.24 -49.42
N VAL A 496 15.47 20.68 -48.51
CA VAL A 496 14.96 19.75 -47.48
C VAL A 496 14.73 20.47 -46.18
N ARG A 497 13.62 20.18 -45.48
CA ARG A 497 13.40 20.67 -44.13
C ARG A 497 14.19 19.81 -43.16
N ILE A 498 15.16 20.39 -42.46
CA ILE A 498 16.04 19.70 -41.51
C ILE A 498 15.34 19.69 -40.16
N PHE A 499 15.13 18.51 -39.58
CA PHE A 499 14.53 18.30 -38.27
C PHE A 499 15.62 18.16 -37.18
N ASN A 500 15.19 18.17 -35.92
CA ASN A 500 16.13 18.08 -34.78
C ASN A 500 16.96 16.79 -34.78
N GLU A 501 16.39 15.69 -35.25
CA GLU A 501 17.04 14.40 -35.37
C GLU A 501 18.17 14.43 -36.41
N ASP A 502 17.98 15.18 -37.48
CA ASP A 502 18.97 15.35 -38.54
C ASP A 502 20.22 16.09 -38.04
N PHE A 503 20.06 17.08 -37.14
CA PHE A 503 21.21 17.75 -36.53
C PHE A 503 22.07 16.82 -35.69
N VAL A 504 21.45 15.84 -35.00
CA VAL A 504 22.20 14.81 -34.27
C VAL A 504 23.00 13.93 -35.23
N LEU A 505 22.39 13.57 -36.36
CA LEU A 505 23.06 12.79 -37.41
C LEU A 505 24.21 13.58 -38.07
N LEU A 506 23.94 14.84 -38.46
CA LEU A 506 24.95 15.73 -39.04
C LEU A 506 26.15 15.92 -38.12
N ARG A 507 25.91 16.06 -36.81
CA ARG A 507 26.98 16.15 -35.81
C ARG A 507 27.82 14.88 -35.78
N LYS A 508 27.17 13.70 -35.77
CA LYS A 508 27.88 12.41 -35.80
C LYS A 508 28.70 12.26 -37.06
N ILE A 509 28.18 12.65 -38.24
CA ILE A 509 28.93 12.67 -39.49
C ILE A 509 30.14 13.59 -39.41
N ARG A 510 29.98 14.77 -38.84
CA ARG A 510 31.09 15.75 -38.65
C ARG A 510 32.16 15.22 -37.70
N GLN A 511 31.78 14.45 -36.69
CA GLN A 511 32.71 13.84 -35.73
C GLN A 511 33.39 12.57 -36.29
N LEU A 512 32.85 12.00 -37.37
CA LEU A 512 33.47 10.80 -38.00
C LEU A 512 34.84 11.17 -38.56
N ASP A 513 35.87 10.54 -38.06
CA ASP A 513 37.25 10.78 -38.43
C ASP A 513 37.94 9.46 -38.78
N HIS A 514 38.39 9.33 -40.02
CA HIS A 514 39.12 8.19 -40.55
C HIS A 514 39.99 8.63 -41.72
N ASP A 515 41.18 8.01 -41.88
CA ASP A 515 42.14 8.40 -42.88
C ASP A 515 41.61 8.31 -44.32
N ASN A 516 40.69 7.44 -44.63
CA ASN A 516 40.09 7.22 -45.95
C ASN A 516 38.64 7.74 -46.07
N LEU A 517 38.16 8.54 -45.09
CA LEU A 517 36.91 9.26 -45.20
C LEU A 517 37.15 10.77 -45.28
N ASN A 518 36.38 11.47 -46.13
CA ASN A 518 36.49 12.90 -46.23
C ASN A 518 35.79 13.60 -45.07
N LYS A 519 36.31 14.69 -44.62
CA LYS A 519 35.78 15.43 -43.47
C LYS A 519 34.56 16.27 -43.88
N PHE A 520 33.41 15.99 -43.27
CA PHE A 520 32.22 16.83 -43.41
C PHE A 520 32.36 18.07 -42.55
N CYS A 521 32.14 19.26 -43.14
CA CYS A 521 32.23 20.55 -42.44
C CYS A 521 30.88 21.04 -41.95
N GLY A 522 29.80 20.88 -42.75
CA GLY A 522 28.47 21.33 -42.39
C GLY A 522 27.56 21.47 -43.62
N LEU A 523 26.34 21.91 -43.40
CA LEU A 523 25.37 22.27 -44.43
C LEU A 523 25.20 23.80 -44.51
N CYS A 524 25.06 24.34 -45.70
CA CYS A 524 24.61 25.70 -45.93
C CYS A 524 23.20 25.64 -46.53
N VAL A 525 22.22 26.10 -45.75
CA VAL A 525 20.79 26.00 -46.08
C VAL A 525 20.17 27.34 -46.45
N ASP A 526 20.86 28.44 -46.13
CA ASP A 526 20.44 29.82 -46.36
C ASP A 526 20.89 30.39 -47.71
N ALA A 527 21.64 29.63 -48.48
CA ALA A 527 22.00 29.93 -49.84
C ALA A 527 20.85 29.71 -50.84
N PRO A 528 20.93 30.18 -52.11
CA PRO A 528 19.92 29.92 -53.13
C PRO A 528 19.68 28.42 -53.39
N ILE A 529 20.67 27.59 -53.23
CA ILE A 529 20.65 26.14 -53.32
C ILE A 529 21.28 25.55 -52.03
N LEU A 530 20.93 24.32 -51.69
CA LEU A 530 21.51 23.62 -50.53
C LEU A 530 22.94 23.12 -50.89
N TYR A 531 23.90 23.48 -50.01
CA TYR A 531 25.27 22.97 -50.14
C TYR A 531 25.61 22.02 -48.99
N ALA A 532 26.23 20.89 -49.34
CA ALA A 532 26.95 20.08 -48.35
C ALA A 532 28.45 20.40 -48.46
N ILE A 533 29.02 20.87 -47.37
CA ILE A 533 30.40 21.39 -47.35
C ILE A 533 31.32 20.30 -46.81
N TRP A 534 32.36 19.99 -47.60
CA TRP A 534 33.35 18.98 -47.32
C TRP A 534 34.75 19.58 -47.38
N LYS A 535 35.70 18.93 -46.74
CA LYS A 535 37.12 19.35 -46.88
C LYS A 535 37.57 19.16 -48.33
N HIS A 536 38.31 20.17 -48.83
CA HIS A 536 38.81 20.09 -50.20
C HIS A 536 39.94 19.07 -50.33
N CYS A 537 39.87 18.21 -51.38
CA CYS A 537 40.90 17.27 -51.80
C CYS A 537 41.57 17.79 -53.09
N GLN A 538 42.84 18.10 -52.99
CA GLN A 538 43.56 18.94 -53.96
C GLN A 538 43.75 18.33 -55.36
N ARG A 539 43.66 16.95 -55.45
CA ARG A 539 43.89 16.27 -56.74
C ARG A 539 42.58 15.97 -57.47
N GLY A 540 41.43 16.33 -56.88
CA GLY A 540 40.11 16.07 -57.45
C GLY A 540 39.60 14.67 -57.22
N SER A 541 38.64 14.20 -58.03
CA SER A 541 38.05 12.88 -57.94
C SER A 541 38.93 11.82 -58.65
N LEU A 542 38.70 10.58 -58.29
CA LEU A 542 39.35 9.44 -58.94
C LEU A 542 38.97 9.38 -60.45
N LYS A 543 37.70 9.71 -60.76
CA LYS A 543 37.22 9.87 -62.13
C LYS A 543 38.05 10.92 -62.90
N ASP A 544 38.32 12.08 -62.31
CA ASP A 544 39.14 13.12 -62.91
C ASP A 544 40.58 12.70 -63.14
N LEU A 545 41.11 11.87 -62.21
CA LEU A 545 42.44 11.32 -62.31
C LEU A 545 42.58 10.35 -63.49
N ILE A 546 41.61 9.42 -63.62
CA ILE A 546 41.54 8.44 -64.71
C ILE A 546 41.40 9.15 -66.06
N ALA A 547 40.48 10.15 -66.15
CA ALA A 547 40.23 10.88 -67.40
C ALA A 547 41.41 11.74 -67.89
N LYS A 548 42.36 12.15 -67.04
CA LYS A 548 43.47 13.01 -67.41
C LYS A 548 44.72 12.32 -67.85
N GLU A 549 44.74 10.99 -67.96
CA GLU A 549 45.89 10.16 -68.25
C GLU A 549 47.15 10.44 -67.40
N GLN A 550 47.01 11.26 -66.36
CA GLN A 550 48.06 11.60 -65.41
C GLN A 550 48.46 10.43 -64.49
N TYR A 551 47.80 9.33 -64.71
CA TYR A 551 48.00 8.11 -63.96
C TYR A 551 48.97 7.23 -64.64
N VAL A 552 50.21 7.27 -64.22
CA VAL A 552 51.25 6.31 -64.66
C VAL A 552 50.88 4.97 -63.98
N GLY A 553 50.52 3.99 -64.78
CA GLY A 553 50.00 2.71 -64.38
C GLY A 553 50.97 1.83 -63.58
N ASP A 554 51.49 2.34 -62.47
CA ASP A 554 52.21 1.53 -61.53
C ASP A 554 51.21 0.71 -60.71
N SER A 555 51.35 -0.58 -60.77
CA SER A 555 50.52 -1.55 -60.02
C SER A 555 50.48 -1.28 -58.56
N PHE A 556 51.52 -0.71 -57.94
CA PHE A 556 51.59 -0.36 -56.56
C PHE A 556 50.64 0.80 -56.20
N VAL A 557 50.61 1.85 -57.05
CA VAL A 557 49.71 3.01 -56.87
C VAL A 557 48.27 2.55 -57.00
N MET A 558 47.97 1.76 -58.02
CA MET A 558 46.63 1.20 -58.24
C MET A 558 46.14 0.38 -57.05
N PHE A 559 46.97 -0.53 -56.56
CA PHE A 559 46.62 -1.33 -55.36
C PHE A 559 46.46 -0.45 -54.14
N THR A 560 47.24 0.59 -53.96
CA THR A 560 47.13 1.51 -52.85
C THR A 560 45.81 2.29 -52.87
N LEU A 561 45.39 2.77 -54.05
CA LEU A 561 44.12 3.46 -54.23
C LEU A 561 42.92 2.53 -53.92
N MET A 562 42.95 1.26 -54.43
CA MET A 562 41.93 0.25 -54.12
C MET A 562 41.86 -0.08 -52.61
N ARG A 563 43.04 -0.27 -51.99
CA ARG A 563 43.13 -0.51 -50.54
C ARG A 563 42.56 0.64 -49.72
N ASP A 564 42.83 1.88 -50.10
CA ASP A 564 42.34 3.07 -49.42
C ASP A 564 40.79 3.16 -49.49
N ILE A 565 40.20 2.84 -50.69
CA ILE A 565 38.74 2.78 -50.85
C ILE A 565 38.17 1.68 -49.99
N ALA A 566 38.72 0.48 -50.00
CA ALA A 566 38.27 -0.63 -49.18
C ALA A 566 38.35 -0.31 -47.69
N SER A 567 39.44 0.33 -47.21
CA SER A 567 39.62 0.78 -45.83
C SER A 567 38.57 1.83 -45.42
N GLY A 568 38.26 2.77 -46.31
CA GLY A 568 37.21 3.78 -46.07
C GLY A 568 35.81 3.12 -46.01
N LEU A 569 35.51 2.14 -46.86
CA LEU A 569 34.25 1.39 -46.82
C LEU A 569 34.12 0.57 -45.53
N ILE A 570 35.16 -0.12 -45.09
CA ILE A 570 35.17 -0.88 -43.84
C ILE A 570 34.83 0.05 -42.66
N ALA A 571 35.48 1.22 -42.62
CA ALA A 571 35.19 2.20 -41.56
C ALA A 571 33.77 2.73 -41.64
N LEU A 572 33.24 2.97 -42.84
CA LEU A 572 31.88 3.45 -43.03
C LEU A 572 30.85 2.39 -42.65
N HIS A 573 31.05 1.13 -43.11
CA HIS A 573 30.20 -0.01 -42.79
C HIS A 573 30.18 -0.39 -41.31
N GLY A 574 31.27 -0.12 -40.58
CA GLY A 574 31.37 -0.27 -39.13
C GLY A 574 30.80 0.91 -38.34
N SER A 575 30.47 2.01 -39.00
CA SER A 575 29.94 3.22 -38.37
C SER A 575 28.40 3.23 -38.29
N PHE A 576 27.84 4.24 -37.66
CA PHE A 576 26.37 4.48 -37.62
C PHE A 576 25.77 4.80 -39.02
N VAL A 577 26.59 5.11 -40.02
CA VAL A 577 26.13 5.37 -41.40
C VAL A 577 25.73 4.06 -42.09
N GLY A 578 26.42 2.97 -41.81
CA GLY A 578 26.11 1.62 -42.28
C GLY A 578 26.50 1.34 -43.71
N ALA A 579 26.01 2.10 -44.69
CA ALA A 579 26.34 2.00 -46.09
C ALA A 579 26.55 3.38 -46.73
N HIS A 580 27.36 3.46 -47.77
CA HIS A 580 27.51 4.68 -48.58
C HIS A 580 26.29 4.87 -49.49
N GLY A 581 25.83 3.83 -50.13
CA GLY A 581 24.61 3.75 -50.92
C GLY A 581 24.70 4.37 -52.33
N MET A 582 25.73 5.15 -52.64
CA MET A 582 25.95 5.78 -53.93
C MET A 582 27.45 5.96 -54.23
N LEU A 583 28.23 4.97 -53.92
CA LEU A 583 29.69 5.01 -54.16
C LEU A 583 29.97 5.01 -55.66
N SER A 584 30.86 5.90 -56.08
CA SER A 584 31.34 6.01 -57.46
C SER A 584 32.74 6.58 -57.50
N SER A 585 33.44 6.51 -58.63
CA SER A 585 34.73 7.19 -58.81
C SER A 585 34.67 8.72 -58.66
N GLU A 586 33.49 9.32 -58.77
CA GLU A 586 33.26 10.76 -58.57
C GLU A 586 33.37 11.17 -57.13
N ASN A 587 32.94 10.36 -56.17
CA ASN A 587 32.98 10.67 -54.73
C ASN A 587 34.15 9.99 -53.99
N CYS A 588 35.04 9.36 -54.69
CA CYS A 588 36.38 8.96 -54.25
C CYS A 588 37.37 10.09 -54.56
N LEU A 589 37.61 10.96 -53.56
CA LEU A 589 38.48 12.14 -53.74
C LEU A 589 39.93 11.84 -53.34
N ILE A 590 40.89 12.52 -53.95
CA ILE A 590 42.32 12.28 -53.73
C ILE A 590 42.94 13.55 -53.10
N ASN A 591 43.57 13.41 -51.94
CA ASN A 591 44.26 14.47 -51.26
C ASN A 591 45.67 14.72 -51.84
N ASP A 592 46.39 15.68 -51.29
CA ASP A 592 47.78 16.03 -51.69
C ASP A 592 48.77 14.89 -51.45
N ARG A 593 48.51 13.96 -50.52
CA ARG A 593 49.36 12.83 -50.16
C ARG A 593 49.06 11.57 -50.94
N TRP A 594 48.23 11.64 -51.99
CA TRP A 594 47.79 10.48 -52.81
C TRP A 594 46.91 9.48 -52.05
N GLN A 595 46.25 9.88 -50.95
CA GLN A 595 45.30 9.05 -50.24
C GLN A 595 43.90 9.27 -50.80
N VAL A 596 43.14 8.18 -50.95
CA VAL A 596 41.74 8.28 -51.32
C VAL A 596 40.89 8.57 -50.08
N LYS A 597 39.98 9.51 -50.23
CA LYS A 597 38.98 9.91 -49.22
C LYS A 597 37.60 9.80 -49.81
N ILE A 598 36.80 8.84 -49.29
CA ILE A 598 35.40 8.71 -49.66
C ILE A 598 34.62 9.92 -49.13
N SER A 599 33.84 10.55 -50.03
CA SER A 599 33.07 11.76 -49.73
C SER A 599 31.58 11.53 -50.05
N ASP A 600 30.73 12.47 -49.61
CA ASP A 600 29.27 12.43 -49.88
C ASP A 600 28.56 11.22 -49.27
N PHE A 601 28.88 10.83 -48.04
CA PHE A 601 28.24 9.77 -47.29
C PHE A 601 27.30 10.29 -46.21
N GLY A 602 26.31 9.50 -45.79
CA GLY A 602 25.47 9.74 -44.59
C GLY A 602 24.39 10.81 -44.71
N LEU A 603 24.25 11.48 -45.86
CA LEU A 603 23.26 12.54 -46.12
C LEU A 603 21.97 11.99 -46.74
N ASN A 604 21.45 10.87 -46.26
CA ASN A 604 20.29 10.19 -46.83
C ASN A 604 19.03 11.08 -46.84
N MET A 605 18.83 11.92 -45.82
CA MET A 605 17.72 12.86 -45.74
C MET A 605 17.65 13.85 -46.93
N ILE A 606 18.81 14.16 -47.51
CA ILE A 606 18.89 15.03 -48.71
C ILE A 606 18.75 14.23 -49.95
N ARG A 607 19.46 13.08 -50.04
CA ARG A 607 19.52 12.23 -51.23
C ARG A 607 18.17 11.59 -51.61
N GLU A 608 17.38 11.18 -50.57
CA GLU A 608 16.06 10.58 -50.80
C GLU A 608 15.10 11.56 -51.49
N SER A 609 15.30 12.87 -51.28
CA SER A 609 14.46 13.92 -51.85
C SER A 609 14.95 14.43 -53.19
N GLN A 610 16.17 14.13 -53.59
CA GLN A 610 16.75 14.62 -54.83
C GLN A 610 16.48 13.66 -56.00
N PRO A 611 16.12 14.16 -57.20
CA PRO A 611 16.04 13.32 -58.38
C PRO A 611 17.43 12.70 -58.69
N MET A 612 17.44 11.38 -58.84
CA MET A 612 18.70 10.67 -59.11
C MET A 612 19.12 10.89 -60.55
N SER A 613 20.38 11.33 -60.75
CA SER A 613 20.94 11.39 -62.08
C SER A 613 21.04 9.96 -62.66
N LYS A 614 20.46 9.71 -63.81
CA LYS A 614 20.51 8.41 -64.51
C LYS A 614 21.93 7.87 -64.59
N ARG A 615 22.92 8.71 -64.84
CA ARG A 615 24.32 8.34 -64.92
C ARG A 615 24.90 7.76 -63.63
N LYS A 616 24.43 8.17 -62.46
CA LYS A 616 24.84 7.61 -61.15
C LYS A 616 24.31 6.18 -60.91
N LEU A 617 23.23 5.78 -61.63
CA LEU A 617 22.67 4.44 -61.56
C LEU A 617 23.65 3.37 -62.11
N LEU A 618 24.62 3.75 -62.94
CA LEU A 618 25.59 2.85 -63.54
C LEU A 618 26.56 2.17 -62.54
N TRP A 619 26.73 2.77 -61.35
CA TRP A 619 27.50 2.18 -60.23
C TRP A 619 26.63 1.50 -59.19
N THR A 620 25.28 1.53 -59.40
CA THR A 620 24.34 1.00 -58.42
C THR A 620 24.12 -0.50 -58.71
N ALA A 621 24.13 -1.31 -57.66
CA ALA A 621 23.94 -2.75 -57.77
C ALA A 621 22.52 -3.07 -58.32
N PRO A 622 22.38 -4.10 -59.16
CA PRO A 622 21.14 -4.45 -59.84
C PRO A 622 19.98 -4.72 -58.91
N GLU A 623 20.22 -5.36 -57.76
CA GLU A 623 19.20 -5.60 -56.72
C GLU A 623 18.63 -4.32 -56.16
N LEU A 624 19.45 -3.28 -55.93
CA LEU A 624 19.01 -1.99 -55.42
C LEU A 624 18.20 -1.23 -56.46
N LEU A 625 18.49 -1.38 -57.73
CA LEU A 625 17.71 -0.82 -58.84
C LEU A 625 16.32 -1.47 -58.94
N ARG A 626 16.23 -2.81 -58.80
CA ARG A 626 14.96 -3.54 -58.78
C ARG A 626 14.06 -3.17 -57.59
N GLU A 627 14.67 -3.04 -56.43
CA GLU A 627 13.94 -2.67 -55.17
C GLU A 627 13.70 -1.18 -55.05
N ASN A 628 14.18 -0.35 -55.96
CA ASN A 628 14.21 1.11 -55.84
C ASN A 628 14.74 1.58 -54.48
N ASN A 629 15.73 0.90 -53.96
CA ASN A 629 16.34 1.17 -52.68
C ASN A 629 17.38 2.30 -52.80
N ARG A 630 16.98 3.50 -52.37
CA ARG A 630 17.85 4.69 -52.43
C ARG A 630 18.81 4.83 -51.23
N LYS A 631 18.61 4.05 -50.15
CA LYS A 631 19.49 4.09 -48.98
C LYS A 631 20.79 3.30 -49.26
N GLY A 632 20.74 2.32 -50.17
CA GLY A 632 21.83 1.42 -50.46
C GLY A 632 22.02 0.35 -49.39
N THR A 633 22.89 -0.58 -49.64
CA THR A 633 23.31 -1.67 -48.76
C THR A 633 24.82 -1.78 -48.75
N LYS A 634 25.40 -2.52 -47.81
CA LYS A 634 26.84 -2.81 -47.76
C LYS A 634 27.26 -3.66 -48.95
N GLU A 635 26.41 -4.58 -49.35
CA GLU A 635 26.59 -5.45 -50.51
C GLU A 635 26.58 -4.63 -51.80
N GLY A 636 25.65 -3.67 -51.92
CA GLY A 636 25.60 -2.72 -53.03
C GLY A 636 26.84 -1.82 -53.14
N ASP A 637 27.42 -1.42 -52.01
CA ASP A 637 28.69 -0.67 -51.98
C ASP A 637 29.87 -1.53 -52.45
N VAL A 638 29.87 -2.84 -52.16
CA VAL A 638 30.89 -3.76 -52.67
C VAL A 638 30.78 -3.91 -54.18
N TYR A 639 29.57 -3.97 -54.74
CA TYR A 639 29.36 -3.94 -56.20
C TYR A 639 29.92 -2.65 -56.82
N SER A 640 29.58 -1.49 -56.24
CA SER A 640 30.08 -0.18 -56.67
C SER A 640 31.63 -0.12 -56.62
N PHE A 641 32.21 -0.68 -55.55
CA PHE A 641 33.67 -0.76 -55.38
C PHE A 641 34.30 -1.64 -56.47
N ALA A 642 33.66 -2.78 -56.83
CA ALA A 642 34.17 -3.64 -57.90
C ALA A 642 34.21 -2.90 -59.25
N ILE A 643 33.18 -2.11 -59.57
CA ILE A 643 33.17 -1.25 -60.77
C ILE A 643 34.32 -0.23 -60.74
N ILE A 644 34.55 0.45 -59.58
CA ILE A 644 35.67 1.38 -59.45
C ILE A 644 37.02 0.67 -59.62
N CYS A 645 37.17 -0.56 -59.13
CA CYS A 645 38.37 -1.34 -59.35
C CYS A 645 38.58 -1.66 -60.85
N CYS A 646 37.50 -1.97 -61.58
CA CYS A 646 37.57 -2.15 -63.04
C CYS A 646 37.98 -0.86 -63.74
N GLU A 647 37.48 0.30 -63.35
CA GLU A 647 37.91 1.63 -63.89
C GLU A 647 39.39 1.88 -63.65
N LEU A 648 39.92 1.54 -62.46
CA LEU A 648 41.34 1.66 -62.15
C LEU A 648 42.23 0.73 -62.98
N VAL A 649 41.82 -0.51 -63.13
CA VAL A 649 42.59 -1.55 -63.92
C VAL A 649 42.59 -1.21 -65.38
N ASN A 650 41.43 -0.85 -65.95
CA ASN A 650 41.32 -0.54 -67.38
C ASN A 650 41.82 0.83 -67.75
N ARG A 651 42.04 1.73 -66.74
CA ARG A 651 42.44 3.11 -66.93
C ARG A 651 41.45 3.97 -67.72
N GLU A 652 40.24 3.51 -67.77
CA GLU A 652 39.10 4.20 -68.38
C GLU A 652 37.92 4.12 -67.49
N THR A 653 37.05 5.12 -67.57
CA THR A 653 35.73 4.96 -66.96
C THR A 653 34.98 3.88 -67.67
N VAL A 654 34.47 2.89 -66.96
CA VAL A 654 33.80 1.68 -67.54
C VAL A 654 32.68 2.08 -68.51
N TRP A 655 32.15 3.26 -68.36
CA TRP A 655 31.08 3.82 -69.16
C TRP A 655 31.59 4.90 -70.14
N ASN A 656 32.84 4.82 -70.58
CA ASN A 656 33.39 5.70 -71.60
C ASN A 656 32.78 5.33 -72.95
N GLY A 657 32.07 6.21 -73.59
CA GLY A 657 31.32 5.94 -74.84
C GLY A 657 29.79 5.97 -74.64
N VAL A 658 29.29 6.03 -73.40
CA VAL A 658 27.88 6.24 -73.12
C VAL A 658 27.63 7.75 -73.06
N GLU A 659 27.46 8.38 -74.20
CA GLU A 659 27.28 9.83 -74.30
C GLU A 659 25.82 10.27 -74.23
N ARG A 660 24.84 9.40 -74.58
CA ARG A 660 23.42 9.71 -74.62
C ARG A 660 22.66 9.18 -73.41
N GLU A 661 21.68 9.92 -72.92
CA GLU A 661 20.83 9.43 -71.84
C GLU A 661 20.04 8.17 -72.19
N ASP A 662 19.67 7.99 -73.43
CA ASP A 662 19.00 6.79 -73.97
C ASP A 662 19.90 5.52 -73.87
N ASP A 663 21.21 5.67 -74.01
CA ASP A 663 22.17 4.57 -73.87
C ASP A 663 22.28 4.15 -72.40
N VAL A 664 22.19 5.13 -71.49
CA VAL A 664 22.17 4.83 -70.02
C VAL A 664 20.90 4.08 -69.65
N ASP A 665 19.76 4.47 -70.19
CA ASP A 665 18.48 3.78 -69.91
C ASP A 665 18.53 2.31 -70.44
N GLY A 666 19.14 2.08 -71.61
CA GLY A 666 19.33 0.76 -72.14
C GLY A 666 20.23 -0.13 -71.26
N ILE A 667 21.32 0.42 -70.72
CA ILE A 667 22.24 -0.30 -69.80
C ILE A 667 21.59 -0.57 -68.46
N VAL A 668 20.89 0.42 -67.90
CA VAL A 668 20.16 0.26 -66.63
C VAL A 668 19.06 -0.79 -66.79
N ALA A 669 18.27 -0.73 -67.86
CA ALA A 669 17.25 -1.74 -68.19
C ALA A 669 17.84 -3.13 -68.33
N ALA A 670 18.96 -3.28 -69.06
CA ALA A 670 19.64 -4.56 -69.23
C ALA A 670 20.19 -5.12 -67.89
N ASN A 671 20.59 -4.25 -66.95
CA ASN A 671 21.03 -4.68 -65.64
C ASN A 671 19.86 -5.05 -64.72
N VAL A 672 18.66 -4.48 -64.94
CA VAL A 672 17.44 -4.83 -64.19
C VAL A 672 16.85 -6.14 -64.69
N ASP A 673 16.86 -6.38 -66.02
CA ASP A 673 16.21 -7.53 -66.66
C ASP A 673 17.07 -8.82 -66.69
N ARG A 674 18.34 -8.77 -66.38
CA ARG A 674 19.14 -10.01 -66.27
C ARG A 674 18.73 -10.78 -65.04
N ASP A 675 18.06 -11.92 -65.28
CA ASP A 675 17.96 -12.99 -64.29
C ASP A 675 19.38 -13.42 -63.91
N THR A 676 19.84 -12.99 -62.78
CA THR A 676 21.19 -13.30 -62.31
C THR A 676 21.27 -14.73 -61.85
N PRO A 677 22.28 -15.49 -62.22
CA PRO A 677 22.79 -16.61 -61.45
C PRO A 677 23.35 -16.01 -60.12
N GLU A 678 23.20 -16.79 -59.07
CA GLU A 678 23.66 -16.52 -57.70
C GLU A 678 25.10 -15.95 -57.64
N PRO A 679 25.40 -15.10 -56.67
CA PRO A 679 26.74 -14.54 -56.48
C PRO A 679 27.72 -15.68 -56.17
N VAL A 680 28.79 -15.78 -56.95
CA VAL A 680 29.98 -16.58 -56.66
C VAL A 680 30.84 -15.84 -55.63
#